data_5d94f9e002210dfb379d907813ba2faa
#
_entry.id   5d94f9e002210dfb379d907813ba2faa
#
_cell.length_a   1.000
_cell.length_b   1.000
_cell.length_c   1.000
_cell.angle_alpha   90.00
_cell.angle_beta   90.00
_cell.angle_gamma   90.00
#
_symmetry.space_group_name_H-M   'P 1'
#
loop_
_entity.id
_entity.type
_entity.pdbx_description
1 polymer ?
#
loop_
_entity_poly.entity_id
_entity_poly.type
_entity_poly.pdbx_seq_one_letter_code
_entity_poly.pdbx_strand_id
1 'polypeptide(L)'
;MKKSLIYFLSLFVIFPIYALENDDINEDNIIDEIIVSSTKRADEARDVSVTVLALRDADLDRLNISNFDDFSLFLPNVTSAGRGPGQSTMFIRGMAIDPISVFVSGSQGSTPNVAFYLDEQPITSVGRNLDVYAADLERIEVLSGPQGTLFGASAQAGTVRLITKKPVYDVFDAGFQSSYFATKGGDNSSSVEAYINFPVIDDEWSIRGVFYNTNFGGYIDNIFGENILSSENPYYPENAEKRKINNADLVEDDFNDSSYRGFRLASRSKFAETWEVLVQFLQQDISADGVYDFDPNLGDLKVQRFNEDTLDDSFSQIAATISGKIGSTQFLYTGAILDREVRQNADYSGFAGKNGIYVPYYTCNHPLYTSCDDPSIFFQGVVDSQRNTHEIRVATDGQKKYVFTGGIFFDASKSENQENFNYPGYNSSFALNSPISTARSINSSARLPGVLEFSDITREQSQTALFGELTFRILPEKFHLMLGGRFYQQTVDFYGSSNNPTFGSADADDGIDFDSSFGHSKEKLEENDSIYKVTLSYFPQEDVLLFLTATDGFRPGGFNRGGGAASRNPNYPNVPLTYSTDNTENVEFGVKSIFLEGSLRFNANLYQVNWKNIQVSRLDPINISSLTFIDNSAEAKIQGLEADILYYIDDNWTLATAMSFNNSELTKRTSDIIELAPLGSSLPLAPETQWNLRLRYDKTFNTVPMYFQLSTTSASESYSSLVLARRYKQEAYNILNFSIGVDFEDWAIELFARNLDDERAELYYNEMDETPRMHTIRPQNIGLRFKYTFR
;
A
#
# COMPACT_ATOMS: atom_id res chain seq x y z
N MET A 1 19.70 -14.51 -19.49
CA MET A 1 19.15 -15.46 -18.51
C MET A 1 20.01 -16.69 -18.20
N LYS A 2 20.32 -17.59 -19.12
CA LYS A 2 21.12 -18.80 -18.78
C LYS A 2 22.56 -18.56 -18.29
N LYS A 3 23.19 -17.44 -18.61
CA LYS A 3 24.57 -17.13 -18.20
C LYS A 3 24.67 -16.45 -16.82
N SER A 4 23.69 -15.61 -16.42
CA SER A 4 23.71 -14.92 -15.13
C SER A 4 23.39 -15.85 -13.96
N LEU A 5 22.45 -16.79 -14.14
CA LEU A 5 22.09 -17.74 -13.08
C LEU A 5 23.22 -18.73 -12.76
N ILE A 6 24.03 -19.09 -13.76
CA ILE A 6 25.17 -20.00 -13.59
C ILE A 6 26.35 -19.33 -12.85
N TYR A 7 26.54 -18.04 -13.03
CA TYR A 7 27.58 -17.31 -12.31
C TYR A 7 27.25 -17.07 -10.84
N PHE A 8 25.96 -16.94 -10.49
CA PHE A 8 25.54 -16.76 -9.10
C PHE A 8 25.55 -18.08 -8.32
N LEU A 9 25.14 -19.18 -8.93
CA LEU A 9 25.27 -20.50 -8.28
C LEU A 9 26.75 -20.93 -8.08
N SER A 10 27.68 -20.45 -8.91
CA SER A 10 29.10 -20.74 -8.74
C SER A 10 29.78 -19.92 -7.64
N LEU A 11 29.21 -18.82 -7.18
CA LEU A 11 29.73 -18.05 -6.03
C LEU A 11 29.37 -18.69 -4.69
N PHE A 12 28.30 -19.46 -4.61
CA PHE A 12 27.87 -20.12 -3.37
C PHE A 12 28.58 -21.44 -3.05
N VAL A 13 29.42 -21.94 -3.96
CA VAL A 13 30.02 -23.29 -3.81
C VAL A 13 31.44 -23.27 -3.26
N ILE A 14 32.12 -22.12 -3.09
CA ILE A 14 33.53 -22.10 -2.64
C ILE A 14 33.72 -21.05 -1.52
N PHE A 15 33.16 -21.29 -0.35
CA PHE A 15 33.83 -20.89 0.88
C PHE A 15 34.26 -22.17 1.63
N PRO A 16 35.57 -22.41 1.76
CA PRO A 16 36.02 -23.44 2.70
C PRO A 16 35.65 -22.97 4.10
N ILE A 17 34.81 -23.73 4.78
CA ILE A 17 34.57 -23.57 6.22
C ILE A 17 35.91 -23.83 6.91
N TYR A 18 36.67 -22.79 7.15
CA TYR A 18 37.71 -22.84 8.18
C TYR A 18 36.94 -22.77 9.50
N ALA A 19 36.98 -23.87 10.23
CA ALA A 19 36.63 -23.90 11.64
C ALA A 19 37.57 -22.91 12.33
N LEU A 20 37.05 -21.73 12.66
CA LEU A 20 37.68 -20.85 13.65
C LEU A 20 37.56 -21.56 15.00
N GLU A 21 38.68 -21.74 15.65
CA GLU A 21 38.74 -22.22 17.04
C GLU A 21 37.93 -21.29 17.93
N ASN A 22 37.17 -21.89 18.84
CA ASN A 22 36.30 -21.23 19.81
C ASN A 22 37.02 -20.13 20.59
N ASP A 23 36.75 -18.88 20.28
CA ASP A 23 36.75 -17.82 21.28
C ASP A 23 35.30 -17.76 21.85
N ASP A 24 35.20 -17.68 23.17
CA ASP A 24 33.93 -17.66 23.90
C ASP A 24 32.93 -16.69 23.24
N ILE A 25 31.89 -17.22 22.60
CA ILE A 25 30.81 -16.42 22.01
C ILE A 25 30.08 -15.78 23.19
N ASN A 26 30.11 -14.44 23.22
CA ASN A 26 29.32 -13.69 24.18
C ASN A 26 27.86 -14.00 23.97
N GLU A 27 27.05 -14.19 24.99
CA GLU A 27 25.59 -14.40 24.91
C GLU A 27 24.90 -13.24 24.12
N ASP A 28 25.54 -12.06 24.03
CA ASP A 28 25.07 -10.87 23.30
C ASP A 28 25.08 -11.03 21.75
N ASN A 29 25.74 -12.07 21.19
CA ASN A 29 25.84 -12.32 19.74
C ASN A 29 24.90 -13.40 19.21
N ILE A 30 23.94 -13.83 20.01
CA ILE A 30 22.90 -14.76 19.60
C ILE A 30 21.73 -13.95 19.03
N ILE A 31 21.29 -14.34 17.83
CA ILE A 31 20.12 -13.71 17.19
C ILE A 31 18.89 -14.02 18.03
N ASP A 32 18.26 -12.96 18.58
CA ASP A 32 16.99 -13.07 19.28
C ASP A 32 15.93 -13.68 18.37
N GLU A 33 15.20 -14.63 18.90
CA GLU A 33 14.06 -15.22 18.19
C GLU A 33 12.98 -14.19 17.93
N ILE A 34 12.61 -14.05 16.65
CA ILE A 34 11.55 -13.13 16.24
C ILE A 34 10.22 -13.86 16.38
N ILE A 35 9.41 -13.42 17.32
CA ILE A 35 8.03 -13.88 17.43
C ILE A 35 7.19 -13.17 16.37
N VAL A 36 6.52 -13.95 15.54
CA VAL A 36 5.58 -13.46 14.51
C VAL A 36 4.18 -13.99 14.77
N SER A 37 3.21 -13.29 14.22
CA SER A 37 1.80 -13.67 14.33
C SER A 37 1.17 -14.02 12.96
N SER A 38 2.00 -14.42 12.04
CA SER A 38 1.63 -14.78 10.66
C SER A 38 0.68 -15.97 10.55
N THR A 39 0.71 -16.88 11.54
CA THR A 39 -0.22 -18.02 11.66
C THR A 39 -1.44 -17.70 12.53
N LYS A 40 -1.65 -16.42 12.86
CA LYS A 40 -2.62 -15.95 13.87
C LYS A 40 -2.38 -16.57 15.27
N ARG A 41 -1.13 -16.90 15.54
CA ARG A 41 -0.59 -17.38 16.81
C ARG A 41 0.77 -16.71 17.02
N ALA A 42 1.21 -16.64 18.26
CA ALA A 42 2.58 -16.23 18.55
C ALA A 42 3.49 -17.46 18.33
N ASP A 43 4.14 -17.50 17.19
CA ASP A 43 5.08 -18.56 16.81
C ASP A 43 6.45 -17.93 16.50
N GLU A 44 7.54 -18.68 16.66
CA GLU A 44 8.86 -18.23 16.22
C GLU A 44 8.91 -18.16 14.69
N ALA A 45 9.46 -17.06 14.16
CA ALA A 45 9.55 -16.84 12.71
C ALA A 45 10.28 -18.00 11.99
N ARG A 46 11.23 -18.64 12.68
CA ARG A 46 11.96 -19.81 12.22
C ARG A 46 11.04 -21.01 11.97
N ASP A 47 10.09 -21.24 12.86
CA ASP A 47 9.25 -22.43 12.86
C ASP A 47 8.03 -22.32 11.95
N VAL A 48 7.79 -21.13 11.41
CA VAL A 48 6.64 -20.86 10.54
C VAL A 48 6.99 -21.10 9.08
N SER A 49 6.27 -22.02 8.44
CA SER A 49 6.43 -22.40 7.02
C SER A 49 5.75 -21.39 6.07
N VAL A 50 6.07 -20.12 6.24
CA VAL A 50 5.63 -18.98 5.41
C VAL A 50 6.80 -18.02 5.28
N THR A 51 6.97 -17.40 4.12
CA THR A 51 7.95 -16.33 3.95
C THR A 51 7.46 -15.09 4.70
N VAL A 52 8.17 -14.73 5.76
CA VAL A 52 7.90 -13.56 6.59
C VAL A 52 9.15 -12.71 6.68
N LEU A 53 9.05 -11.45 6.28
CA LEU A 53 10.05 -10.43 6.60
C LEU A 53 9.48 -9.56 7.72
N ALA A 54 10.20 -9.46 8.83
CA ALA A 54 9.79 -8.65 9.97
C ALA A 54 10.82 -7.55 10.24
N LEU A 55 10.36 -6.30 10.22
CA LEU A 55 11.10 -5.14 10.70
C LEU A 55 10.68 -4.90 12.16
N ARG A 56 11.56 -5.21 13.11
CA ARG A 56 11.32 -5.01 14.55
C ARG A 56 11.42 -3.52 14.91
N ASP A 57 10.99 -3.15 16.10
CA ASP A 57 11.14 -1.81 16.65
C ASP A 57 12.58 -1.27 16.52
N ALA A 58 13.59 -2.10 16.83
CA ALA A 58 14.99 -1.76 16.65
C ALA A 58 15.38 -1.53 15.18
N ASP A 59 14.78 -2.24 14.23
CA ASP A 59 15.01 -2.06 12.80
C ASP A 59 14.31 -0.79 12.29
N LEU A 60 13.06 -0.56 12.71
CA LEU A 60 12.30 0.66 12.40
C LEU A 60 13.07 1.89 12.88
N ASP A 61 13.59 1.80 14.09
CA ASP A 61 14.38 2.83 14.71
C ASP A 61 15.71 3.09 13.99
N ARG A 62 16.51 2.03 13.74
CA ARG A 62 17.82 2.12 13.06
C ARG A 62 17.73 2.60 11.63
N LEU A 63 16.61 2.33 10.95
CA LEU A 63 16.33 2.78 9.58
C LEU A 63 15.58 4.11 9.56
N ASN A 64 15.15 4.60 10.74
CA ASN A 64 14.38 5.81 10.92
C ASN A 64 13.12 5.81 10.03
N ILE A 65 12.38 4.70 10.10
CA ILE A 65 11.13 4.48 9.35
C ILE A 65 9.98 5.16 10.08
N SER A 66 9.24 6.01 9.38
CA SER A 66 8.14 6.79 9.95
C SER A 66 6.79 6.60 9.26
N ASN A 67 6.75 6.27 7.98
CA ASN A 67 5.54 6.18 7.20
C ASN A 67 5.58 5.03 6.19
N PHE A 68 4.52 4.93 5.40
CA PHE A 68 4.34 3.90 4.37
C PHE A 68 5.48 3.90 3.32
N ASP A 69 5.84 5.06 2.81
CA ASP A 69 6.85 5.17 1.76
C ASP A 69 8.24 4.79 2.28
N ASP A 70 8.55 5.14 3.54
CA ASP A 70 9.82 4.75 4.17
C ASP A 70 9.97 3.23 4.26
N PHE A 71 8.99 2.50 4.83
CA PHE A 71 9.17 1.07 5.02
C PHE A 71 9.12 0.26 3.72
N SER A 72 8.41 0.74 2.71
CA SER A 72 8.33 0.05 1.41
C SER A 72 9.69 -0.05 0.73
N LEU A 73 10.56 0.94 0.88
CA LEU A 73 11.90 0.96 0.30
C LEU A 73 12.84 -0.10 0.90
N PHE A 74 12.62 -0.50 2.15
CA PHE A 74 13.49 -1.49 2.82
C PHE A 74 13.00 -2.94 2.68
N LEU A 75 11.96 -3.16 1.89
CA LEU A 75 11.35 -4.47 1.66
C LEU A 75 11.59 -4.92 0.20
N PRO A 76 12.58 -5.77 -0.09
CA PRO A 76 13.06 -6.00 -1.46
C PRO A 76 12.11 -6.77 -2.38
N ASN A 77 10.99 -7.25 -1.95
CA ASN A 77 9.97 -7.85 -2.79
C ASN A 77 8.69 -7.01 -2.86
N VAL A 78 8.79 -5.78 -2.36
CA VAL A 78 7.69 -4.83 -2.27
C VAL A 78 7.99 -3.65 -3.21
N THR A 79 6.97 -3.22 -3.92
CA THR A 79 6.97 -1.97 -4.69
C THR A 79 5.72 -1.17 -4.34
N SER A 80 5.77 0.11 -4.54
CA SER A 80 4.61 0.98 -4.34
C SER A 80 4.38 1.86 -5.56
N ALA A 81 3.12 2.17 -5.81
CA ALA A 81 2.71 3.24 -6.70
C ALA A 81 1.96 4.26 -5.88
N GLY A 82 2.43 5.47 -5.86
CA GLY A 82 1.86 6.53 -5.04
C GLY A 82 2.00 7.89 -5.69
N ARG A 83 1.28 8.84 -5.11
CA ARG A 83 1.31 10.25 -5.48
C ARG A 83 1.49 11.12 -4.23
N GLY A 84 2.01 10.54 -3.17
CA GLY A 84 2.26 11.20 -1.90
C GLY A 84 1.49 10.60 -0.72
N PRO A 85 1.53 11.27 0.43
CA PRO A 85 0.93 10.82 1.68
C PRO A 85 -0.54 10.41 1.52
N GLY A 86 -0.93 9.27 2.10
CA GLY A 86 -2.30 8.74 1.99
C GLY A 86 -2.75 8.32 0.58
N GLN A 87 -1.86 8.32 -0.41
CA GLN A 87 -2.19 8.08 -1.82
C GLN A 87 -1.40 6.93 -2.46
N SER A 88 -0.90 6.00 -1.66
CA SER A 88 -0.06 4.92 -2.13
C SER A 88 -0.76 3.55 -2.16
N THR A 89 -0.38 2.72 -3.11
CA THR A 89 -0.78 1.31 -3.22
C THR A 89 0.47 0.45 -3.24
N MET A 90 0.46 -0.64 -2.49
CA MET A 90 1.59 -1.57 -2.38
C MET A 90 1.35 -2.84 -3.20
N PHE A 91 2.43 -3.36 -3.75
CA PHE A 91 2.47 -4.62 -4.48
C PHE A 91 3.58 -5.52 -3.93
N ILE A 92 3.35 -6.83 -3.95
CA ILE A 92 4.31 -7.83 -3.47
C ILE A 92 4.60 -8.81 -4.61
N ARG A 93 5.87 -9.24 -4.75
CA ARG A 93 6.34 -10.20 -5.76
C ARG A 93 6.05 -9.75 -7.20
N GLY A 94 6.01 -8.44 -7.46
CA GLY A 94 5.69 -7.92 -8.78
C GLY A 94 4.26 -8.23 -9.25
N MET A 95 3.36 -8.60 -8.35
CA MET A 95 1.93 -8.74 -8.65
C MET A 95 1.27 -7.36 -8.72
N ALA A 96 1.77 -6.53 -9.61
CA ALA A 96 1.28 -5.18 -9.79
C ALA A 96 0.40 -5.06 -11.02
N ILE A 97 -0.57 -4.17 -10.91
CA ILE A 97 -1.43 -3.71 -12.00
C ILE A 97 -1.30 -2.19 -12.06
N ASP A 98 -1.77 -1.60 -13.16
CA ASP A 98 -1.86 -0.16 -13.24
C ASP A 98 -2.73 0.34 -12.09
N PRO A 99 -2.20 1.16 -11.16
CA PRO A 99 -3.02 1.76 -10.13
C PRO A 99 -4.08 2.62 -10.82
N ILE A 100 -5.27 2.63 -10.26
CA ILE A 100 -6.27 3.56 -10.77
C ILE A 100 -5.77 4.96 -10.46
N SER A 101 -5.41 5.68 -11.50
CA SER A 101 -4.95 7.05 -11.43
C SER A 101 -6.09 8.04 -11.11
N VAL A 102 -7.10 7.60 -10.40
CA VAL A 102 -8.23 8.44 -10.04
C VAL A 102 -7.96 9.02 -8.66
N PHE A 103 -8.25 10.28 -8.50
CA PHE A 103 -8.29 10.98 -7.22
C PHE A 103 -9.22 10.25 -6.27
N VAL A 104 -9.44 10.71 -5.16
CA VAL A 104 -10.28 10.13 -4.14
C VAL A 104 -11.23 9.05 -4.66
N SER A 105 -10.96 7.81 -4.41
CA SER A 105 -11.79 6.73 -4.90
C SER A 105 -12.01 5.66 -3.83
N GLY A 106 -12.89 5.92 -2.90
CA GLY A 106 -13.36 4.92 -1.96
C GLY A 106 -14.35 3.92 -2.59
N SER A 107 -15.01 4.31 -3.68
CA SER A 107 -16.01 3.47 -4.34
C SER A 107 -15.52 2.82 -5.63
N GLN A 108 -14.51 3.41 -6.27
CA GLN A 108 -14.04 3.01 -7.60
C GLN A 108 -12.80 2.13 -7.49
N GLY A 109 -12.64 1.25 -8.45
CA GLY A 109 -11.47 0.44 -8.59
C GLY A 109 -11.54 -0.92 -7.96
N SER A 110 -10.49 -1.68 -8.22
CA SER A 110 -10.31 -3.01 -7.61
C SER A 110 -9.93 -2.88 -6.15
N THR A 111 -10.35 -3.84 -5.37
CA THR A 111 -9.79 -4.06 -4.03
C THR A 111 -8.28 -4.30 -4.17
N PRO A 112 -7.43 -3.75 -3.31
CA PRO A 112 -5.99 -4.05 -3.33
C PRO A 112 -5.73 -5.56 -3.22
N ASN A 113 -4.63 -6.02 -3.82
CA ASN A 113 -4.23 -7.42 -3.76
C ASN A 113 -3.27 -7.74 -2.60
N VAL A 114 -2.86 -6.73 -1.84
CA VAL A 114 -2.13 -6.84 -0.58
C VAL A 114 -3.05 -6.42 0.56
N ALA A 115 -3.24 -7.30 1.54
CA ALA A 115 -4.02 -7.00 2.72
C ALA A 115 -3.20 -6.20 3.74
N PHE A 116 -3.81 -5.15 4.32
CA PHE A 116 -3.22 -4.38 5.41
C PHE A 116 -3.96 -4.63 6.71
N TYR A 117 -3.19 -4.81 7.77
CA TYR A 117 -3.69 -5.03 9.12
C TYR A 117 -3.02 -4.09 10.11
N LEU A 118 -3.81 -3.52 11.01
CA LEU A 118 -3.34 -2.87 12.22
C LEU A 118 -3.69 -3.78 13.39
N ASP A 119 -2.65 -4.37 14.00
CA ASP A 119 -2.81 -5.46 14.96
C ASP A 119 -3.64 -6.65 14.39
N GLU A 120 -4.80 -6.93 14.95
CA GLU A 120 -5.69 -7.99 14.49
C GLU A 120 -6.75 -7.50 13.50
N GLN A 121 -6.78 -6.19 13.17
CA GLN A 121 -7.86 -5.58 12.39
C GLN A 121 -7.45 -5.31 10.96
N PRO A 122 -8.24 -5.73 9.96
CA PRO A 122 -8.00 -5.35 8.57
C PRO A 122 -8.30 -3.86 8.37
N ILE A 123 -7.35 -3.15 7.75
CA ILE A 123 -7.45 -1.74 7.39
C ILE A 123 -7.35 -1.50 5.88
N THR A 124 -7.38 -2.57 5.08
CA THR A 124 -7.34 -2.48 3.62
C THR A 124 -8.56 -1.72 3.11
N SER A 125 -8.35 -0.71 2.29
CA SER A 125 -9.39 0.12 1.70
C SER A 125 -9.38 0.03 0.18
N VAL A 126 -10.54 0.13 -0.45
CA VAL A 126 -10.63 0.25 -1.91
C VAL A 126 -10.06 1.60 -2.33
N GLY A 127 -9.39 1.62 -3.48
CA GLY A 127 -8.79 2.82 -4.05
C GLY A 127 -7.41 3.13 -3.46
N ARG A 128 -7.29 3.33 -2.16
CA ARG A 128 -6.04 3.71 -1.48
C ARG A 128 -5.89 3.07 -0.12
N ASN A 129 -4.70 2.58 0.16
CA ASN A 129 -4.39 2.05 1.48
C ASN A 129 -4.44 3.15 2.56
N LEU A 130 -4.74 2.75 3.77
CA LEU A 130 -4.60 3.61 4.92
C LEU A 130 -3.11 3.76 5.22
N ASP A 131 -2.62 4.98 5.28
CA ASP A 131 -1.23 5.30 5.62
C ASP A 131 -1.13 5.56 7.13
N VAL A 132 -0.67 4.56 7.87
CA VAL A 132 -0.53 4.62 9.33
C VAL A 132 0.89 5.00 9.68
N TYR A 133 1.05 6.09 10.45
CA TYR A 133 2.35 6.54 10.94
C TYR A 133 2.96 5.51 11.92
N ALA A 134 4.25 5.24 11.76
CA ALA A 134 4.92 4.11 12.42
C ALA A 134 5.36 4.36 13.88
N ALA A 135 4.75 5.33 14.58
CA ALA A 135 5.10 5.62 15.98
C ALA A 135 4.82 4.43 16.91
N ASP A 136 5.81 4.08 17.72
CA ASP A 136 5.70 3.09 18.80
C ASP A 136 5.13 1.75 18.31
N LEU A 137 5.56 1.29 17.14
CA LEU A 137 5.30 -0.06 16.66
C LEU A 137 6.24 -1.06 17.33
N GLU A 138 5.76 -2.26 17.56
CA GLU A 138 6.58 -3.39 17.99
C GLU A 138 7.32 -3.97 16.77
N ARG A 139 6.63 -4.07 15.63
CA ARG A 139 7.16 -4.53 14.36
C ARG A 139 6.22 -4.33 13.20
N ILE A 140 6.76 -4.41 11.98
CA ILE A 140 6.01 -4.56 10.73
C ILE A 140 6.31 -5.94 10.19
N GLU A 141 5.27 -6.76 9.95
CA GLU A 141 5.38 -8.09 9.35
C GLU A 141 4.89 -8.02 7.90
N VAL A 142 5.70 -8.49 6.96
CA VAL A 142 5.31 -8.68 5.56
C VAL A 142 5.32 -10.16 5.23
N LEU A 143 4.15 -10.70 4.95
CA LEU A 143 3.94 -12.08 4.55
C LEU A 143 3.80 -12.12 3.04
N SER A 144 4.81 -12.66 2.37
CA SER A 144 4.84 -12.75 0.91
C SER A 144 4.07 -13.96 0.39
N GLY A 145 3.42 -13.79 -0.76
CA GLY A 145 2.57 -14.79 -1.38
C GLY A 145 1.16 -14.89 -0.74
N PRO A 146 0.25 -15.66 -1.34
CA PRO A 146 -1.14 -15.70 -0.93
C PRO A 146 -1.34 -16.14 0.53
N GLN A 147 -2.07 -15.35 1.29
CA GLN A 147 -2.40 -15.58 2.70
C GLN A 147 -3.92 -15.65 2.96
N GLY A 148 -4.69 -15.84 1.91
CA GLY A 148 -6.16 -15.78 1.95
C GLY A 148 -6.82 -16.71 2.94
N THR A 149 -6.24 -17.88 3.26
CA THR A 149 -6.82 -18.84 4.22
C THR A 149 -7.03 -18.24 5.61
N LEU A 150 -6.08 -17.47 6.13
CA LEU A 150 -6.16 -16.84 7.45
C LEU A 150 -6.58 -15.37 7.38
N PHE A 151 -6.17 -14.62 6.35
CA PHE A 151 -6.36 -13.19 6.25
C PHE A 151 -7.46 -12.76 5.26
N GLY A 152 -8.00 -13.69 4.48
CA GLY A 152 -9.18 -13.49 3.64
C GLY A 152 -8.92 -12.70 2.36
N ALA A 153 -9.92 -11.95 1.95
CA ALA A 153 -9.88 -11.12 0.75
C ALA A 153 -8.72 -10.11 0.79
N SER A 154 -8.21 -9.73 -0.37
CA SER A 154 -7.07 -8.83 -0.54
C SER A 154 -5.71 -9.40 -0.14
N ALA A 155 -5.63 -10.57 0.51
CA ALA A 155 -4.36 -11.24 0.81
C ALA A 155 -3.88 -12.14 -0.35
N GLN A 156 -4.11 -11.70 -1.59
CA GLN A 156 -3.80 -12.45 -2.81
C GLN A 156 -2.31 -12.44 -3.14
N ALA A 157 -1.65 -11.30 -3.00
CA ALA A 157 -0.20 -11.16 -3.19
C ALA A 157 0.58 -11.29 -1.88
N GLY A 158 -0.09 -11.00 -0.77
CA GLY A 158 0.52 -11.03 0.56
C GLY A 158 -0.28 -10.21 1.56
N THR A 159 0.32 -10.07 2.75
CA THR A 159 -0.26 -9.30 3.87
C THR A 159 0.82 -8.47 4.53
N VAL A 160 0.52 -7.20 4.82
CA VAL A 160 1.33 -6.32 5.66
C VAL A 160 0.60 -6.11 6.97
N ARG A 161 1.31 -6.30 8.08
CA ARG A 161 0.77 -6.16 9.42
C ARG A 161 1.60 -5.17 10.22
N LEU A 162 0.95 -4.14 10.71
CA LEU A 162 1.51 -3.15 11.62
C LEU A 162 1.13 -3.57 13.04
N ILE A 163 2.10 -3.97 13.83
CA ILE A 163 1.88 -4.47 15.20
C ILE A 163 2.31 -3.37 16.17
N THR A 164 1.37 -2.86 16.96
CA THR A 164 1.62 -1.82 17.95
C THR A 164 2.18 -2.39 19.25
N LYS A 165 3.00 -1.65 19.98
CA LYS A 165 3.39 -2.01 21.35
C LYS A 165 2.18 -2.00 22.27
N LYS A 166 2.03 -3.05 23.07
CA LYS A 166 0.92 -3.20 24.02
C LYS A 166 1.30 -2.70 25.41
N PRO A 167 0.31 -2.32 26.26
CA PRO A 167 0.60 -2.01 27.67
C PRO A 167 1.27 -3.18 28.40
N VAL A 168 2.33 -2.89 29.14
CA VAL A 168 3.07 -3.85 30.01
C VAL A 168 2.65 -3.64 31.45
N TYR A 169 2.38 -4.72 32.19
CA TYR A 169 1.70 -4.63 33.49
C TYR A 169 2.55 -4.02 34.61
N ASP A 170 3.83 -4.39 34.71
CA ASP A 170 4.62 -4.10 35.90
C ASP A 170 5.72 -3.06 35.67
N VAL A 171 5.69 -2.37 34.54
CA VAL A 171 6.75 -1.46 34.14
C VAL A 171 6.19 -0.06 33.89
N PHE A 172 6.69 0.92 34.65
CA PHE A 172 6.59 2.31 34.20
C PHE A 172 7.68 2.55 33.14
N ASP A 173 7.29 2.97 31.97
CA ASP A 173 8.18 3.28 30.86
C ASP A 173 7.61 4.46 30.07
N ALA A 174 8.41 5.47 29.84
CA ALA A 174 8.01 6.63 29.04
C ALA A 174 9.19 7.08 28.16
N GLY A 175 8.90 7.57 26.99
CA GLY A 175 9.93 8.03 26.08
C GLY A 175 9.48 9.21 25.24
N PHE A 176 10.46 9.94 24.77
CA PHE A 176 10.32 11.09 23.91
C PHE A 176 11.36 11.01 22.81
N GLN A 177 10.96 11.28 21.58
CA GLN A 177 11.84 11.38 20.44
C GLN A 177 11.54 12.68 19.68
N SER A 178 12.58 13.35 19.21
CA SER A 178 12.45 14.49 18.29
C SER A 178 13.51 14.42 17.21
N SER A 179 13.11 14.74 15.98
CA SER A 179 14.04 14.89 14.87
C SER A 179 13.84 16.21 14.13
N TYR A 180 14.93 16.67 13.53
CA TYR A 180 14.94 17.82 12.65
C TYR A 180 15.93 17.56 11.52
N PHE A 181 15.49 17.78 10.29
CA PHE A 181 16.34 17.58 9.13
C PHE A 181 16.10 18.61 8.03
N ALA A 182 17.15 18.91 7.29
CA ALA A 182 17.14 19.79 6.13
C ALA A 182 17.15 18.95 4.84
N THR A 183 16.29 19.29 3.91
CA THR A 183 16.23 18.68 2.58
C THR A 183 17.00 19.55 1.59
N LYS A 184 17.82 18.97 0.73
CA LYS A 184 18.53 19.70 -0.30
C LYS A 184 17.60 20.27 -1.35
N GLY A 185 17.59 21.59 -1.54
CA GLY A 185 16.65 22.25 -2.44
C GLY A 185 15.20 22.09 -2.00
N GLY A 186 14.95 22.02 -0.70
CA GLY A 186 13.63 21.87 -0.11
C GLY A 186 13.56 22.43 1.29
N ASP A 187 12.38 22.42 1.87
CA ASP A 187 12.12 22.91 3.21
C ASP A 187 12.55 21.93 4.30
N ASN A 188 12.69 22.46 5.52
CA ASN A 188 13.07 21.70 6.69
C ASN A 188 11.88 20.89 7.23
N SER A 189 12.20 19.75 7.80
CA SER A 189 11.23 18.85 8.41
C SER A 189 11.51 18.65 9.89
N SER A 190 10.46 18.34 10.65
CA SER A 190 10.55 18.09 12.08
C SER A 190 9.58 17.04 12.56
N SER A 191 9.95 16.24 13.55
CA SER A 191 9.05 15.32 14.23
C SER A 191 9.18 15.38 15.74
N VAL A 192 8.09 15.07 16.41
CA VAL A 192 8.02 14.86 17.85
C VAL A 192 7.13 13.64 18.10
N GLU A 193 7.65 12.71 18.87
CA GLU A 193 6.95 11.50 19.29
C GLU A 193 7.14 11.31 20.79
N ALA A 194 6.11 10.82 21.46
CA ALA A 194 6.18 10.50 22.88
C ALA A 194 5.29 9.30 23.20
N TYR A 195 5.71 8.52 24.15
CA TYR A 195 4.89 7.44 24.70
C TYR A 195 5.01 7.37 26.22
N ILE A 196 4.01 6.80 26.84
CA ILE A 196 4.00 6.46 28.25
C ILE A 196 3.32 5.11 28.45
N ASN A 197 3.93 4.22 29.21
CA ASN A 197 3.35 3.01 29.74
C ASN A 197 3.20 3.16 31.26
N PHE A 198 2.00 3.09 31.75
CA PHE A 198 1.68 3.31 33.14
C PHE A 198 0.94 2.08 33.73
N PRO A 199 1.57 1.31 34.65
CA PRO A 199 0.89 0.26 35.40
C PRO A 199 -0.06 0.92 36.41
N VAL A 200 -1.38 0.69 36.24
CA VAL A 200 -2.42 1.25 37.15
C VAL A 200 -2.61 0.34 38.34
N ILE A 201 -2.61 -0.96 38.11
CA ILE A 201 -2.62 -2.02 39.11
C ILE A 201 -1.57 -3.04 38.68
N ASP A 202 -0.56 -3.27 39.55
CA ASP A 202 0.51 -4.20 39.26
C ASP A 202 -0.06 -5.58 38.89
N ASP A 203 0.50 -6.19 37.86
CA ASP A 203 0.10 -7.49 37.29
C ASP A 203 -1.34 -7.58 36.71
N GLU A 204 -2.19 -6.55 36.88
CA GLU A 204 -3.61 -6.66 36.52
C GLU A 204 -4.05 -5.64 35.47
N TRP A 205 -3.55 -4.39 35.54
CA TRP A 205 -4.04 -3.32 34.68
C TRP A 205 -2.97 -2.31 34.34
N SER A 206 -2.79 -2.09 33.03
CA SER A 206 -1.86 -1.09 32.49
C SER A 206 -2.47 -0.31 31.33
N ILE A 207 -1.99 0.91 31.17
CA ILE A 207 -2.38 1.83 30.10
C ILE A 207 -1.12 2.27 29.34
N ARG A 208 -1.20 2.33 28.01
CA ARG A 208 -0.17 2.91 27.14
C ARG A 208 -0.75 4.04 26.31
N GLY A 209 -0.13 5.21 26.39
CA GLY A 209 -0.44 6.37 25.55
C GLY A 209 0.69 6.66 24.59
N VAL A 210 0.37 7.05 23.36
CA VAL A 210 1.33 7.47 22.34
C VAL A 210 0.82 8.73 21.67
N PHE A 211 1.71 9.66 21.40
CA PHE A 211 1.42 10.89 20.67
C PHE A 211 2.52 11.12 19.63
N TYR A 212 2.16 11.64 18.47
CA TYR A 212 3.10 12.05 17.43
C TYR A 212 2.59 13.27 16.67
N ASN A 213 3.54 14.09 16.23
CA ASN A 213 3.31 15.20 15.32
C ASN A 213 4.56 15.40 14.46
N THR A 214 4.41 15.18 13.17
CA THR A 214 5.50 15.27 12.20
C THR A 214 5.10 16.22 11.08
N ASN A 215 6.00 17.12 10.71
CA ASN A 215 5.84 18.00 9.56
C ASN A 215 7.01 17.74 8.61
N PHE A 216 6.68 17.35 7.39
CA PHE A 216 7.61 17.16 6.30
C PHE A 216 7.56 18.39 5.39
N GLY A 217 8.65 19.12 5.27
CA GLY A 217 8.75 20.27 4.35
C GLY A 217 8.71 19.84 2.90
N GLY A 218 8.27 20.70 2.01
CA GLY A 218 8.20 20.47 0.58
C GLY A 218 9.57 20.37 -0.10
N TYR A 219 9.56 19.98 -1.38
CA TYR A 219 10.77 19.87 -2.21
C TYR A 219 10.45 19.89 -3.73
N ILE A 220 9.22 20.17 -4.09
CA ILE A 220 8.79 20.32 -5.48
C ILE A 220 8.33 21.77 -5.67
N ASP A 221 8.78 22.40 -6.76
CA ASP A 221 8.44 23.76 -7.09
C ASP A 221 7.23 23.82 -8.02
N ASN A 222 6.22 24.63 -7.70
CA ASN A 222 5.22 25.02 -8.65
C ASN A 222 5.70 26.27 -9.40
N ILE A 223 6.27 26.06 -10.59
CA ILE A 223 6.83 27.15 -11.39
C ILE A 223 5.78 27.85 -12.24
N PHE A 224 6.05 29.11 -12.63
CA PHE A 224 5.18 29.83 -13.54
C PHE A 224 4.93 29.07 -14.84
N GLY A 225 3.67 29.01 -15.26
CA GLY A 225 3.23 28.41 -16.51
C GLY A 225 1.96 29.03 -17.06
N GLU A 226 1.70 28.75 -18.34
CA GLU A 226 0.46 29.08 -19.02
C GLU A 226 -0.19 27.81 -19.56
N ASN A 227 -1.46 27.58 -19.22
CA ASN A 227 -2.27 26.55 -19.85
C ASN A 227 -3.07 27.18 -20.98
N ILE A 228 -2.86 26.70 -22.21
CA ILE A 228 -3.37 27.31 -23.43
C ILE A 228 -4.27 26.31 -24.16
N LEU A 229 -5.49 26.71 -24.45
CA LEU A 229 -6.30 26.04 -25.43
C LEU A 229 -5.68 26.28 -26.82
N SER A 230 -5.10 25.24 -27.38
CA SER A 230 -4.27 25.33 -28.57
C SER A 230 -4.95 24.71 -29.78
N SER A 231 -4.81 25.37 -30.95
CA SER A 231 -5.15 24.77 -32.25
C SER A 231 -4.31 23.52 -32.59
N GLU A 232 -3.31 23.20 -31.79
CA GLU A 232 -2.53 21.95 -31.93
C GLU A 232 -3.27 20.75 -31.34
N ASN A 233 -4.29 20.97 -30.54
CA ASN A 233 -5.17 19.91 -30.05
C ASN A 233 -6.03 19.41 -31.23
N PRO A 234 -5.98 18.13 -31.62
CA PRO A 234 -6.68 17.59 -32.79
C PRO A 234 -8.20 17.69 -32.70
N TYR A 235 -8.74 17.91 -31.52
CA TYR A 235 -10.16 18.07 -31.24
C TYR A 235 -10.60 19.54 -31.26
N TYR A 236 -9.67 20.46 -31.42
CA TYR A 236 -9.93 21.89 -31.32
C TYR A 236 -10.14 22.50 -32.71
N PRO A 237 -11.23 23.27 -32.97
CA PRO A 237 -11.45 23.90 -34.27
C PRO A 237 -10.35 24.92 -34.59
N GLU A 238 -9.84 24.91 -35.80
CA GLU A 238 -8.81 25.85 -36.27
C GLU A 238 -9.15 27.34 -36.02
N ASN A 239 -10.41 27.66 -35.95
CA ASN A 239 -10.91 29.05 -35.81
C ASN A 239 -11.34 29.40 -34.38
N ALA A 240 -11.14 28.49 -33.44
CA ALA A 240 -11.54 28.73 -32.06
C ALA A 240 -10.65 29.79 -31.41
N GLU A 241 -11.26 30.58 -30.54
CA GLU A 241 -10.53 31.59 -29.77
C GLU A 241 -9.51 30.91 -28.87
N LYS A 242 -8.26 31.37 -28.95
CA LYS A 242 -7.21 30.88 -28.05
C LYS A 242 -7.40 31.51 -26.68
N ARG A 243 -7.81 30.71 -25.71
CA ARG A 243 -7.90 31.09 -24.31
C ARG A 243 -6.72 30.54 -23.54
N LYS A 244 -6.29 31.27 -22.53
CA LYS A 244 -5.20 30.87 -21.66
C LYS A 244 -5.44 31.31 -20.23
N ILE A 245 -4.94 30.49 -19.31
CA ILE A 245 -4.78 30.85 -17.90
C ILE A 245 -3.29 30.77 -17.54
N ASN A 246 -2.92 31.40 -16.45
CA ASN A 246 -1.61 31.23 -15.87
C ASN A 246 -1.77 30.94 -14.35
N ASN A 247 -0.71 30.48 -13.75
CA ASN A 247 -0.66 30.14 -12.33
C ASN A 247 0.13 31.14 -11.49
N ALA A 248 0.22 32.40 -11.91
CA ALA A 248 1.07 33.40 -11.23
C ALA A 248 0.79 33.55 -9.73
N ASP A 249 -0.47 33.34 -9.31
CA ASP A 249 -0.89 33.44 -7.90
C ASP A 249 -0.59 32.14 -7.09
N LEU A 250 -0.17 31.06 -7.77
CA LEU A 250 0.13 29.74 -7.20
C LEU A 250 1.61 29.34 -7.35
N VAL A 251 2.45 30.24 -7.87
CA VAL A 251 3.89 30.01 -7.96
C VAL A 251 4.48 29.98 -6.58
N GLU A 252 5.10 28.86 -6.23
CA GLU A 252 5.64 28.61 -4.90
C GLU A 252 6.79 27.62 -5.00
N ASP A 253 7.89 27.91 -4.29
CA ASP A 253 8.99 26.97 -4.11
C ASP A 253 8.59 25.98 -3.02
N ASP A 254 9.02 24.71 -3.15
CA ASP A 254 8.83 23.68 -2.12
C ASP A 254 7.35 23.48 -1.68
N PHE A 255 6.38 23.60 -2.60
CA PHE A 255 4.95 23.69 -2.31
C PHE A 255 4.29 22.39 -1.84
N ASN A 256 5.01 21.26 -1.78
CA ASN A 256 4.46 19.94 -1.44
C ASN A 256 4.82 19.52 -0.01
N ASP A 257 4.37 20.26 0.97
CA ASP A 257 4.55 19.88 2.36
C ASP A 257 3.47 18.89 2.87
N SER A 258 3.73 18.25 3.99
CA SER A 258 2.74 17.37 4.63
C SER A 258 2.94 17.26 6.13
N SER A 259 1.87 16.89 6.82
CA SER A 259 1.90 16.64 8.24
C SER A 259 1.15 15.36 8.62
N TYR A 260 1.68 14.68 9.66
CA TYR A 260 1.04 13.55 10.32
C TYR A 260 0.87 13.89 11.79
N ARG A 261 -0.34 13.86 12.29
CA ARG A 261 -0.66 14.06 13.70
C ARG A 261 -1.55 12.95 14.19
N GLY A 262 -1.23 12.39 15.35
CA GLY A 262 -2.08 11.36 15.89
C GLY A 262 -1.78 11.02 17.34
N PHE A 263 -2.70 10.25 17.90
CA PHE A 263 -2.51 9.67 19.21
C PHE A 263 -3.14 8.28 19.30
N ARG A 264 -2.57 7.44 20.15
CA ARG A 264 -3.08 6.12 20.47
C ARG A 264 -3.19 5.96 21.98
N LEU A 265 -4.30 5.39 22.43
CA LEU A 265 -4.52 5.00 23.83
C LEU A 265 -4.89 3.53 23.88
N ALA A 266 -4.14 2.75 24.64
CA ALA A 266 -4.40 1.33 24.85
C ALA A 266 -4.57 1.05 26.34
N SER A 267 -5.55 0.24 26.69
CA SER A 267 -5.80 -0.25 28.05
C SER A 267 -5.84 -1.78 28.04
N ARG A 268 -4.98 -2.41 28.81
CA ARG A 268 -4.89 -3.86 28.94
C ARG A 268 -5.16 -4.27 30.38
N SER A 269 -6.13 -5.16 30.58
CA SER A 269 -6.53 -5.60 31.91
C SER A 269 -6.75 -7.12 31.97
N LYS A 270 -6.22 -7.78 32.99
CA LYS A 270 -6.56 -9.15 33.36
C LYS A 270 -7.83 -9.13 34.19
N PHE A 271 -8.82 -9.92 33.84
CA PHE A 271 -10.05 -10.05 34.61
C PHE A 271 -10.25 -11.47 35.17
N ALA A 272 -9.37 -12.39 34.80
CA ALA A 272 -9.21 -13.71 35.41
C ALA A 272 -7.78 -14.20 35.19
N GLU A 273 -7.39 -15.28 35.87
CA GLU A 273 -6.02 -15.80 35.86
C GLU A 273 -5.41 -16.00 34.45
N THR A 274 -6.22 -16.41 33.48
CA THR A 274 -5.80 -16.67 32.11
C THR A 274 -6.53 -15.82 31.08
N TRP A 275 -7.30 -14.83 31.49
CA TRP A 275 -8.11 -14.01 30.59
C TRP A 275 -7.75 -12.53 30.72
N GLU A 276 -7.62 -11.88 29.58
CA GLU A 276 -7.34 -10.47 29.50
C GLU A 276 -8.19 -9.78 28.42
N VAL A 277 -8.38 -8.50 28.57
CA VAL A 277 -9.01 -7.61 27.58
C VAL A 277 -8.04 -6.48 27.25
N LEU A 278 -7.90 -6.21 25.98
CA LEU A 278 -7.19 -5.07 25.42
C LEU A 278 -8.22 -4.20 24.67
N VAL A 279 -8.30 -2.94 25.04
CA VAL A 279 -9.09 -1.94 24.31
C VAL A 279 -8.12 -0.88 23.81
N GLN A 280 -8.22 -0.53 22.52
CA GLN A 280 -7.34 0.44 21.86
C GLN A 280 -8.21 1.48 21.16
N PHE A 281 -7.77 2.73 21.23
CA PHE A 281 -8.25 3.83 20.41
C PHE A 281 -7.08 4.48 19.71
N LEU A 282 -7.23 4.70 18.42
CA LEU A 282 -6.28 5.42 17.58
C LEU A 282 -7.02 6.49 16.79
N GLN A 283 -6.44 7.67 16.71
CA GLN A 283 -6.82 8.71 15.77
C GLN A 283 -5.58 9.25 15.08
N GLN A 284 -5.68 9.49 13.77
CA GLN A 284 -4.64 10.11 12.96
C GLN A 284 -5.25 11.04 11.92
N ASP A 285 -4.58 12.18 11.73
CA ASP A 285 -4.86 13.15 10.68
C ASP A 285 -3.60 13.31 9.81
N ILE A 286 -3.76 13.26 8.50
CA ILE A 286 -2.77 13.60 7.48
C ILE A 286 -3.28 14.82 6.76
N SER A 287 -2.44 15.85 6.61
CA SER A 287 -2.67 16.96 5.70
C SER A 287 -1.49 17.06 4.74
N ALA A 288 -1.76 17.22 3.46
CA ALA A 288 -0.75 17.36 2.43
C ALA A 288 -1.17 18.42 1.42
N ASP A 289 -0.26 19.33 1.13
CA ASP A 289 -0.39 20.33 0.09
C ASP A 289 0.44 19.93 -1.13
N GLY A 290 0.07 20.46 -2.30
CA GLY A 290 0.78 20.21 -3.55
C GLY A 290 0.70 18.77 -4.08
N VAL A 291 1.68 18.43 -4.90
CA VAL A 291 1.83 17.10 -5.50
C VAL A 291 3.22 16.53 -5.22
N TYR A 292 3.33 15.21 -5.18
CA TYR A 292 4.58 14.48 -4.86
C TYR A 292 5.16 13.78 -6.09
N ASP A 293 4.68 14.17 -7.26
CA ASP A 293 5.20 13.79 -8.55
C ASP A 293 5.55 15.07 -9.35
N PHE A 294 6.63 15.04 -10.11
CA PHE A 294 7.09 16.15 -10.91
C PHE A 294 6.96 15.88 -12.41
N ASP A 295 6.94 16.93 -13.24
CA ASP A 295 6.94 16.80 -14.70
C ASP A 295 8.40 16.78 -15.21
N PRO A 296 8.92 15.65 -15.70
CA PRO A 296 10.29 15.55 -16.17
C PRO A 296 10.59 16.46 -17.37
N ASN A 297 9.59 16.96 -18.09
CA ASN A 297 9.76 17.91 -19.19
C ASN A 297 10.03 19.34 -18.72
N LEU A 298 9.65 19.68 -17.49
CA LEU A 298 9.87 21.01 -16.91
C LEU A 298 11.19 21.13 -16.16
N GLY A 299 11.84 20.00 -15.88
CA GLY A 299 13.09 19.90 -15.15
C GLY A 299 12.95 19.19 -13.82
N ASP A 300 14.06 19.13 -13.06
CA ASP A 300 14.12 18.41 -11.80
C ASP A 300 13.16 19.04 -10.76
N LEU A 301 12.30 18.21 -10.19
CA LEU A 301 11.35 18.55 -9.11
C LEU A 301 10.45 19.76 -9.42
N LYS A 302 9.99 19.91 -10.66
CA LYS A 302 9.14 21.04 -11.09
C LYS A 302 7.82 20.59 -11.66
N VAL A 303 6.79 21.40 -11.37
CA VAL A 303 5.45 21.26 -11.92
C VAL A 303 4.86 22.61 -12.34
N GLN A 304 3.75 22.57 -13.05
CA GLN A 304 2.89 23.72 -13.33
C GLN A 304 1.46 23.36 -12.94
N ARG A 305 1.00 23.87 -11.79
CA ARG A 305 -0.36 23.65 -11.28
C ARG A 305 -1.14 24.95 -11.34
N PHE A 306 -2.36 24.89 -11.84
CA PHE A 306 -3.22 26.03 -12.10
C PHE A 306 -4.38 26.15 -11.12
N ASN A 307 -4.57 25.15 -10.27
CA ASN A 307 -5.50 25.12 -9.15
C ASN A 307 -4.81 24.48 -7.95
N GLU A 308 -5.34 24.70 -6.76
CA GLU A 308 -4.79 24.12 -5.52
C GLU A 308 -4.90 22.59 -5.52
N ASP A 309 -3.84 21.94 -5.09
CA ASP A 309 -3.79 20.51 -4.80
C ASP A 309 -3.70 20.36 -3.28
N THR A 310 -4.70 19.73 -2.65
CA THR A 310 -4.73 19.50 -1.20
C THR A 310 -5.31 18.14 -0.89
N LEU A 311 -4.85 17.52 0.19
CA LEU A 311 -5.39 16.29 0.73
C LEU A 311 -5.47 16.37 2.26
N ASP A 312 -6.65 16.13 2.81
CA ASP A 312 -6.86 15.84 4.22
C ASP A 312 -7.40 14.41 4.36
N ASP A 313 -6.72 13.56 5.13
CA ASP A 313 -7.11 12.17 5.38
C ASP A 313 -7.11 11.91 6.88
N SER A 314 -8.27 11.75 7.45
CA SER A 314 -8.47 11.58 8.88
C SER A 314 -9.16 10.26 9.16
N PHE A 315 -8.62 9.50 10.12
CA PHE A 315 -9.29 8.27 10.55
C PHE A 315 -9.23 8.07 12.06
N SER A 316 -10.22 7.35 12.57
CA SER A 316 -10.23 6.85 13.93
C SER A 316 -10.59 5.37 13.97
N GLN A 317 -9.99 4.63 14.89
CA GLN A 317 -10.31 3.23 15.13
C GLN A 317 -10.46 2.97 16.62
N ILE A 318 -11.55 2.30 16.99
CA ILE A 318 -11.68 1.66 18.29
C ILE A 318 -11.67 0.14 18.08
N ALA A 319 -10.79 -0.54 18.82
CA ALA A 319 -10.67 -2.00 18.76
C ALA A 319 -10.69 -2.62 20.16
N ALA A 320 -11.30 -3.78 20.27
CA ALA A 320 -11.32 -4.57 21.50
C ALA A 320 -10.90 -6.02 21.20
N THR A 321 -9.95 -6.52 21.98
CA THR A 321 -9.51 -7.92 21.90
C THR A 321 -9.65 -8.57 23.26
N ILE A 322 -10.36 -9.68 23.33
CA ILE A 322 -10.49 -10.54 24.51
C ILE A 322 -9.75 -11.83 24.22
N SER A 323 -8.77 -12.17 25.00
CA SER A 323 -8.01 -13.40 24.87
C SER A 323 -7.90 -14.17 26.17
N GLY A 324 -7.86 -15.49 26.05
CA GLY A 324 -7.74 -16.33 27.22
C GLY A 324 -7.50 -17.81 26.90
N LYS A 325 -7.33 -18.61 27.94
CA LYS A 325 -7.09 -20.05 27.82
C LYS A 325 -8.09 -20.87 28.64
N ILE A 326 -8.58 -21.94 28.04
CA ILE A 326 -9.33 -22.99 28.73
C ILE A 326 -8.56 -24.29 28.56
N GLY A 327 -7.91 -24.75 29.62
CA GLY A 327 -6.96 -25.83 29.52
C GLY A 327 -5.78 -25.44 28.62
N SER A 328 -5.55 -26.21 27.56
CA SER A 328 -4.49 -25.94 26.57
C SER A 328 -4.99 -25.25 25.29
N THR A 329 -6.25 -24.84 25.28
CA THR A 329 -6.88 -24.20 24.12
C THR A 329 -6.96 -22.70 24.35
N GLN A 330 -6.45 -21.91 23.39
CA GLN A 330 -6.57 -20.45 23.37
C GLN A 330 -7.85 -20.05 22.68
N PHE A 331 -8.52 -19.04 23.23
CA PHE A 331 -9.66 -18.37 22.66
C PHE A 331 -9.32 -16.92 22.45
N LEU A 332 -9.75 -16.38 21.34
CA LEU A 332 -9.62 -14.97 21.02
C LEU A 332 -10.90 -14.47 20.35
N TYR A 333 -11.40 -13.36 20.85
CA TYR A 333 -12.35 -12.51 20.14
C TYR A 333 -11.68 -11.18 19.89
N THR A 334 -11.84 -10.66 18.67
CA THR A 334 -11.42 -9.31 18.34
C THR A 334 -12.48 -8.64 17.49
N GLY A 335 -12.71 -7.36 17.73
CA GLY A 335 -13.64 -6.55 16.96
C GLY A 335 -13.20 -5.09 16.92
N ALA A 336 -13.51 -4.40 15.81
CA ALA A 336 -13.19 -2.99 15.63
C ALA A 336 -14.23 -2.25 14.80
N ILE A 337 -14.29 -0.94 15.05
CA ILE A 337 -14.95 0.05 14.21
C ILE A 337 -13.86 1.01 13.74
N LEU A 338 -13.79 1.22 12.43
CA LEU A 338 -12.93 2.18 11.77
C LEU A 338 -13.79 3.18 11.02
N ASP A 339 -13.58 4.46 11.27
CA ASP A 339 -14.18 5.58 10.52
C ASP A 339 -13.05 6.37 9.85
N ARG A 340 -13.20 6.71 8.57
CA ARG A 340 -12.24 7.50 7.78
C ARG A 340 -12.96 8.51 6.91
N GLU A 341 -12.49 9.74 6.91
CA GLU A 341 -12.89 10.79 5.99
C GLU A 341 -11.66 11.26 5.19
N VAL A 342 -11.81 11.35 3.88
CA VAL A 342 -10.79 11.90 2.98
C VAL A 342 -11.40 13.05 2.20
N ARG A 343 -10.74 14.23 2.22
CA ARG A 343 -11.07 15.40 1.40
C ARG A 343 -9.91 15.69 0.48
N GLN A 344 -10.19 15.90 -0.81
CA GLN A 344 -9.16 16.20 -1.78
C GLN A 344 -9.62 17.27 -2.77
N ASN A 345 -8.74 18.25 -3.01
CA ASN A 345 -8.77 19.08 -4.20
C ASN A 345 -7.57 18.73 -5.08
N ALA A 346 -7.74 18.78 -6.38
CA ALA A 346 -6.64 18.57 -7.30
C ALA A 346 -6.84 19.34 -8.61
N ASP A 347 -5.79 19.96 -9.11
CA ASP A 347 -5.77 20.57 -10.42
C ASP A 347 -5.94 19.51 -11.51
N TYR A 348 -6.83 19.77 -12.45
CA TYR A 348 -7.16 18.91 -13.58
C TYR A 348 -7.07 19.65 -14.92
N SER A 349 -6.42 20.81 -14.90
CA SER A 349 -6.34 21.73 -16.05
C SER A 349 -5.59 21.15 -17.24
N GLY A 350 -4.74 20.13 -17.04
CA GLY A 350 -4.07 19.41 -18.12
C GLY A 350 -5.03 18.82 -19.15
N PHE A 351 -6.20 18.33 -18.71
CA PHE A 351 -7.23 17.81 -19.63
C PHE A 351 -7.84 18.89 -20.54
N ALA A 352 -7.76 20.15 -20.16
CA ALA A 352 -8.19 21.29 -20.97
C ALA A 352 -7.04 21.93 -21.75
N GLY A 353 -5.82 21.41 -21.63
CA GLY A 353 -4.63 21.94 -22.28
C GLY A 353 -4.39 21.41 -23.70
N LYS A 354 -3.17 21.61 -24.17
CA LYS A 354 -2.72 21.27 -25.53
C LYS A 354 -3.00 19.80 -25.90
N ASN A 355 -2.85 18.87 -24.96
CA ASN A 355 -3.04 17.43 -25.17
C ASN A 355 -4.39 16.92 -24.68
N GLY A 356 -5.21 17.78 -24.11
CA GLY A 356 -6.49 17.40 -23.49
C GLY A 356 -7.51 16.88 -24.48
N ILE A 357 -8.15 15.76 -24.16
CA ILE A 357 -9.13 15.08 -25.02
C ILE A 357 -10.54 15.67 -24.96
N TYR A 358 -10.84 16.43 -23.92
CA TYR A 358 -12.20 16.94 -23.69
C TYR A 358 -12.45 18.37 -24.14
N VAL A 359 -11.44 19.03 -24.62
CA VAL A 359 -11.37 20.49 -24.73
C VAL A 359 -12.49 21.15 -25.49
N PRO A 360 -12.81 20.81 -26.75
CA PRO A 360 -13.81 21.61 -27.47
C PRO A 360 -15.22 21.42 -26.96
N TYR A 361 -15.50 20.23 -26.42
CA TYR A 361 -16.83 19.85 -25.98
C TYR A 361 -17.24 20.58 -24.69
N TYR A 362 -16.28 20.73 -23.79
CA TYR A 362 -16.54 21.30 -22.46
C TYR A 362 -16.19 22.78 -22.36
N THR A 363 -15.23 23.26 -23.15
CA THR A 363 -14.66 24.59 -23.01
C THR A 363 -15.16 25.58 -24.09
N CYS A 364 -15.84 25.08 -25.11
CA CYS A 364 -16.26 25.91 -26.25
C CYS A 364 -17.75 25.81 -26.51
N ASN A 365 -18.35 26.90 -27.05
CA ASN A 365 -19.77 26.99 -27.33
C ASN A 365 -20.22 26.04 -28.47
N HIS A 366 -21.21 25.20 -28.20
CA HIS A 366 -21.86 24.37 -29.21
C HIS A 366 -22.84 25.20 -30.07
N PRO A 367 -23.00 24.90 -31.34
CA PRO A 367 -22.40 23.83 -32.14
C PRO A 367 -21.13 24.25 -32.89
N LEU A 368 -20.73 25.48 -32.83
CA LEU A 368 -19.64 25.99 -33.66
C LEU A 368 -18.27 25.90 -33.05
N TYR A 369 -18.22 25.77 -31.71
CA TYR A 369 -16.98 25.68 -30.92
C TYR A 369 -15.96 26.81 -31.21
N THR A 370 -16.45 28.01 -31.54
CA THR A 370 -15.60 29.14 -31.93
C THR A 370 -15.27 30.09 -30.81
N SER A 371 -16.10 30.12 -29.77
CA SER A 371 -15.86 30.90 -28.55
C SER A 371 -15.66 29.92 -27.39
N CYS A 372 -14.61 30.08 -26.63
CA CYS A 372 -14.20 29.18 -25.59
C CYS A 372 -13.93 29.93 -24.28
N ASP A 373 -14.14 29.28 -23.18
CA ASP A 373 -13.84 29.79 -21.85
C ASP A 373 -12.42 29.39 -21.41
N ASP A 374 -12.01 29.85 -20.24
CA ASP A 374 -10.67 29.63 -19.72
C ASP A 374 -10.42 28.13 -19.40
N PRO A 375 -9.25 27.58 -19.73
CA PRO A 375 -8.95 26.15 -19.60
C PRO A 375 -8.57 25.77 -18.16
N SER A 376 -9.42 26.06 -17.20
CA SER A 376 -9.24 25.69 -15.80
C SER A 376 -10.24 24.62 -15.42
N ILE A 377 -9.74 23.45 -15.01
CA ILE A 377 -10.55 22.35 -14.49
C ILE A 377 -9.91 21.88 -13.19
N PHE A 378 -10.70 21.63 -12.15
CA PHE A 378 -10.22 21.05 -10.92
C PHE A 378 -11.20 20.05 -10.35
N PHE A 379 -10.65 19.10 -9.63
CA PHE A 379 -11.37 18.05 -8.94
C PHE A 379 -11.57 18.41 -7.47
N GLN A 380 -12.75 18.10 -6.95
CA GLN A 380 -13.05 18.12 -5.52
C GLN A 380 -13.75 16.83 -5.15
N GLY A 381 -13.26 16.17 -4.11
CA GLY A 381 -13.83 14.91 -3.67
C GLY A 381 -13.85 14.77 -2.16
N VAL A 382 -14.88 14.10 -1.67
CA VAL A 382 -15.00 13.67 -0.29
C VAL A 382 -15.35 12.19 -0.28
N VAL A 383 -14.66 11.42 0.55
CA VAL A 383 -14.96 10.01 0.79
C VAL A 383 -15.13 9.78 2.27
N ASP A 384 -16.32 9.36 2.66
CA ASP A 384 -16.64 8.88 4.01
C ASP A 384 -16.65 7.35 4.00
N SER A 385 -15.85 6.73 4.84
CA SER A 385 -15.74 5.27 4.93
C SER A 385 -15.90 4.78 6.35
N GLN A 386 -16.67 3.73 6.52
CA GLN A 386 -16.86 3.04 7.80
C GLN A 386 -16.64 1.55 7.62
N ARG A 387 -15.99 0.90 8.60
CA ARG A 387 -15.78 -0.53 8.61
C ARG A 387 -16.00 -1.13 9.98
N ASN A 388 -16.71 -2.25 10.02
CA ASN A 388 -16.96 -3.06 11.21
C ASN A 388 -16.40 -4.47 11.00
N THR A 389 -15.54 -4.92 11.91
CA THR A 389 -14.89 -6.23 11.81
C THR A 389 -15.05 -7.01 13.10
N HIS A 390 -15.34 -8.31 13.00
CA HIS A 390 -15.38 -9.23 14.11
C HIS A 390 -14.75 -10.57 13.76
N GLU A 391 -13.91 -11.09 14.64
CA GLU A 391 -13.32 -12.42 14.51
C GLU A 391 -13.41 -13.16 15.84
N ILE A 392 -13.86 -14.41 15.80
CA ILE A 392 -13.76 -15.36 16.91
C ILE A 392 -12.82 -16.47 16.45
N ARG A 393 -11.76 -16.73 17.23
CA ARG A 393 -10.71 -17.68 16.89
C ARG A 393 -10.43 -18.61 18.06
N VAL A 394 -10.14 -19.86 17.70
CA VAL A 394 -9.68 -20.92 18.62
C VAL A 394 -8.38 -21.46 18.10
N ALA A 395 -7.38 -21.61 19.00
CA ALA A 395 -6.10 -22.21 18.69
C ALA A 395 -5.72 -23.24 19.77
N THR A 396 -5.28 -24.43 19.35
CA THR A 396 -4.78 -25.45 20.26
C THR A 396 -3.29 -25.22 20.53
N ASP A 397 -2.78 -25.83 21.61
CA ASP A 397 -1.38 -25.76 21.97
C ASP A 397 -0.49 -26.27 20.81
N GLY A 398 0.51 -25.48 20.45
CA GLY A 398 1.47 -25.75 19.38
C GLY A 398 2.32 -27.00 19.57
N GLN A 399 2.44 -27.50 20.78
CA GLN A 399 3.26 -28.72 21.06
C GLN A 399 2.52 -30.04 20.84
N LYS A 400 1.20 -29.98 20.55
CA LYS A 400 0.41 -31.19 20.34
C LYS A 400 0.68 -31.85 18.98
N LYS A 401 0.33 -33.16 18.90
CA LYS A 401 0.36 -33.93 17.64
C LYS A 401 -0.54 -33.32 16.55
N TYR A 402 -1.68 -32.74 16.97
CA TYR A 402 -2.63 -32.05 16.12
C TYR A 402 -2.71 -30.58 16.60
N VAL A 403 -2.28 -29.68 15.77
CA VAL A 403 -2.29 -28.24 16.05
C VAL A 403 -3.33 -27.61 15.16
N PHE A 404 -4.34 -27.01 15.76
CA PHE A 404 -5.45 -26.36 15.05
C PHE A 404 -5.49 -24.87 15.37
N THR A 405 -5.69 -24.08 14.35
CA THR A 405 -6.08 -22.67 14.43
C THR A 405 -7.25 -22.45 13.49
N GLY A 406 -8.33 -21.87 13.95
CA GLY A 406 -9.47 -21.59 13.07
C GLY A 406 -10.53 -20.74 13.74
N GLY A 407 -11.46 -20.23 12.95
CA GLY A 407 -12.44 -19.31 13.46
C GLY A 407 -13.51 -18.90 12.47
N ILE A 408 -14.31 -17.95 12.92
CA ILE A 408 -15.35 -17.28 12.13
C ILE A 408 -14.98 -15.81 12.02
N PHE A 409 -15.08 -15.28 10.82
CA PHE A 409 -14.77 -13.89 10.50
C PHE A 409 -16.00 -13.21 9.88
N PHE A 410 -16.24 -12.00 10.31
CA PHE A 410 -17.26 -11.12 9.76
C PHE A 410 -16.62 -9.74 9.52
N ASP A 411 -16.84 -9.17 8.36
CA ASP A 411 -16.38 -7.86 7.96
C ASP A 411 -17.44 -7.16 7.13
N ALA A 412 -17.68 -5.89 7.42
CA ALA A 412 -18.60 -5.04 6.66
C ALA A 412 -18.02 -3.64 6.54
N SER A 413 -17.99 -3.13 5.32
CA SER A 413 -17.55 -1.78 5.02
C SER A 413 -18.54 -1.04 4.14
N LYS A 414 -18.64 0.26 4.38
CA LYS A 414 -19.42 1.20 3.56
C LYS A 414 -18.49 2.36 3.20
N SER A 415 -18.53 2.78 1.94
CA SER A 415 -17.81 3.96 1.45
C SER A 415 -18.78 4.81 0.63
N GLU A 416 -18.88 6.07 0.98
CA GLU A 416 -19.70 7.08 0.31
C GLU A 416 -18.79 8.11 -0.35
N ASN A 417 -18.86 8.19 -1.67
CA ASN A 417 -18.09 9.14 -2.46
C ASN A 417 -18.98 10.29 -2.88
N GLN A 418 -18.44 11.52 -2.80
CA GLN A 418 -18.97 12.71 -3.47
C GLN A 418 -17.83 13.37 -4.23
N GLU A 419 -17.90 13.32 -5.55
CA GLU A 419 -16.85 13.83 -6.44
C GLU A 419 -17.44 14.85 -7.41
N ASN A 420 -16.75 15.97 -7.61
CA ASN A 420 -17.08 16.98 -8.60
C ASN A 420 -15.86 17.32 -9.44
N PHE A 421 -16.03 17.35 -10.75
CA PHE A 421 -15.09 17.97 -11.66
C PHE A 421 -15.64 19.35 -12.01
N ASN A 422 -14.96 20.38 -11.57
CA ASN A 422 -15.38 21.77 -11.67
C ASN A 422 -14.70 22.42 -12.84
N TYR A 423 -15.49 23.10 -13.65
CA TYR A 423 -15.05 23.94 -14.74
C TYR A 423 -15.67 25.34 -14.57
N PRO A 424 -14.97 26.31 -13.99
CA PRO A 424 -15.53 27.62 -13.67
C PRO A 424 -16.07 28.39 -14.87
N GLY A 425 -15.45 28.23 -16.04
CA GLY A 425 -15.86 28.86 -17.30
C GLY A 425 -17.13 28.28 -17.90
N TYR A 426 -17.57 27.12 -17.47
CA TYR A 426 -18.71 26.41 -18.06
C TYR A 426 -20.03 27.16 -18.04
N ASN A 427 -20.17 28.13 -17.12
CA ASN A 427 -21.41 28.94 -16.97
C ASN A 427 -21.63 30.00 -18.03
N SER A 428 -20.61 30.37 -18.78
CA SER A 428 -20.70 31.56 -19.69
C SER A 428 -21.03 31.21 -21.14
N SER A 429 -20.68 30.00 -21.59
CA SER A 429 -20.68 29.67 -23.02
C SER A 429 -21.68 28.62 -23.45
N PHE A 430 -22.26 27.86 -22.52
CA PHE A 430 -23.06 26.71 -22.88
C PHE A 430 -24.57 26.92 -22.78
N ALA A 431 -25.32 26.31 -23.73
CA ALA A 431 -26.77 26.15 -23.63
C ALA A 431 -27.22 25.34 -22.38
N LEU A 432 -26.29 24.71 -21.72
CA LEU A 432 -26.45 23.95 -20.45
C LEU A 432 -26.25 24.86 -19.23
N ASN A 433 -26.85 26.04 -19.20
CA ASN A 433 -26.87 26.95 -18.04
C ASN A 433 -27.67 26.39 -16.83
N SER A 434 -28.16 25.20 -16.95
CA SER A 434 -28.83 24.51 -15.84
C SER A 434 -27.86 23.68 -15.02
N PRO A 435 -27.98 23.67 -13.69
CA PRO A 435 -27.20 22.74 -12.89
C PRO A 435 -27.46 21.30 -13.37
N ILE A 436 -26.42 20.48 -13.37
CA ILE A 436 -26.59 19.05 -13.65
C ILE A 436 -27.54 18.52 -12.59
N SER A 437 -28.69 18.03 -13.03
CA SER A 437 -29.71 17.56 -12.13
C SER A 437 -29.49 16.08 -11.81
N THR A 438 -29.73 15.75 -10.57
CA THR A 438 -29.67 14.39 -10.04
C THR A 438 -31.03 13.90 -9.58
N ALA A 439 -32.10 14.46 -10.14
CA ALA A 439 -33.47 14.20 -9.70
C ALA A 439 -33.89 12.72 -9.80
N ARG A 440 -33.19 11.92 -10.59
CA ARG A 440 -33.40 10.46 -10.71
C ARG A 440 -32.36 9.66 -9.93
N SER A 441 -31.39 10.32 -9.33
CA SER A 441 -30.31 9.69 -8.61
C SER A 441 -30.74 9.24 -7.21
N ILE A 442 -30.25 8.11 -6.79
CA ILE A 442 -30.61 7.52 -5.49
C ILE A 442 -30.05 8.35 -4.32
N ASN A 443 -28.88 8.95 -4.47
CA ASN A 443 -28.18 9.64 -3.37
C ASN A 443 -27.63 11.03 -3.73
N SER A 444 -27.95 11.58 -4.86
CA SER A 444 -27.32 12.82 -5.30
C SER A 444 -28.25 14.03 -5.16
N SER A 445 -27.64 15.18 -4.94
CA SER A 445 -28.30 16.49 -5.01
C SER A 445 -27.91 17.21 -6.31
N ALA A 446 -28.75 18.11 -6.78
CA ALA A 446 -28.43 18.97 -7.91
C ALA A 446 -27.12 19.72 -7.66
N ARG A 447 -26.26 19.77 -8.67
CA ARG A 447 -24.98 20.47 -8.62
C ARG A 447 -25.15 21.94 -8.99
N LEU A 448 -24.25 22.76 -8.44
CA LEU A 448 -24.13 24.16 -8.83
C LEU A 448 -23.64 24.27 -10.28
N PRO A 449 -23.97 25.36 -10.98
CA PRO A 449 -23.37 25.65 -12.26
C PRO A 449 -21.83 25.65 -12.17
N GLY A 450 -21.18 25.12 -13.20
CA GLY A 450 -19.72 24.93 -13.23
C GLY A 450 -19.25 23.52 -12.92
N VAL A 451 -20.09 22.65 -12.38
CA VAL A 451 -19.77 21.23 -12.26
C VAL A 451 -19.95 20.56 -13.62
N LEU A 452 -18.85 20.05 -14.16
CA LEU A 452 -18.78 19.38 -15.45
C LEU A 452 -19.16 17.90 -15.37
N GLU A 453 -18.70 17.25 -14.34
CA GLU A 453 -18.95 15.85 -14.06
C GLU A 453 -19.06 15.66 -12.55
N PHE A 454 -19.88 14.72 -12.12
CA PHE A 454 -19.94 14.30 -10.73
C PHE A 454 -20.04 12.78 -10.60
N SER A 455 -19.66 12.28 -9.44
CA SER A 455 -19.89 10.90 -9.02
C SER A 455 -20.27 10.87 -7.54
N ASP A 456 -21.52 10.51 -7.26
CA ASP A 456 -22.03 10.26 -5.91
C ASP A 456 -22.38 8.80 -5.81
N ILE A 457 -21.45 8.03 -5.30
CA ILE A 457 -21.54 6.57 -5.30
C ILE A 457 -21.34 6.04 -3.90
N THR A 458 -22.21 5.13 -3.49
CA THR A 458 -22.04 4.32 -2.29
C THR A 458 -21.67 2.90 -2.70
N ARG A 459 -20.61 2.40 -2.07
CA ARG A 459 -20.18 1.00 -2.15
C ARG A 459 -20.29 0.37 -0.78
N GLU A 460 -21.07 -0.70 -0.68
CA GLU A 460 -21.12 -1.54 0.51
C GLU A 460 -20.54 -2.90 0.20
N GLN A 461 -19.72 -3.41 1.10
CA GLN A 461 -19.12 -4.73 0.99
C GLN A 461 -19.27 -5.46 2.31
N SER A 462 -19.57 -6.76 2.24
CA SER A 462 -19.53 -7.61 3.41
C SER A 462 -18.90 -8.96 3.09
N GLN A 463 -18.22 -9.53 4.08
CA GLN A 463 -17.68 -10.87 4.00
C GLN A 463 -17.97 -11.63 5.28
N THR A 464 -18.47 -12.85 5.14
CA THR A 464 -18.54 -13.83 6.24
C THR A 464 -17.72 -15.04 5.84
N ALA A 465 -16.89 -15.53 6.75
CA ALA A 465 -16.07 -16.69 6.44
C ALA A 465 -15.89 -17.62 7.65
N LEU A 466 -15.79 -18.92 7.33
CA LEU A 466 -15.27 -19.95 8.20
C LEU A 466 -13.88 -20.34 7.71
N PHE A 467 -12.88 -20.28 8.58
CA PHE A 467 -11.52 -20.56 8.19
C PHE A 467 -10.79 -21.44 9.23
N GLY A 468 -9.73 -22.12 8.79
CA GLY A 468 -8.86 -22.84 9.69
C GLY A 468 -7.71 -23.53 9.02
N GLU A 469 -6.69 -23.83 9.82
CA GLU A 469 -5.51 -24.60 9.49
C GLU A 469 -5.32 -25.71 10.53
N LEU A 470 -5.04 -26.93 10.05
CA LEU A 470 -4.80 -28.11 10.87
C LEU A 470 -3.43 -28.69 10.53
N THR A 471 -2.51 -28.66 11.46
CA THR A 471 -1.18 -29.25 11.32
C THR A 471 -1.14 -30.61 11.98
N PHE A 472 -0.75 -31.60 11.22
CA PHE A 472 -0.44 -32.96 11.67
C PHE A 472 1.07 -33.11 11.84
N ARG A 473 1.55 -33.30 13.04
CA ARG A 473 2.93 -33.67 13.31
C ARG A 473 3.11 -35.16 13.06
N ILE A 474 3.38 -35.56 11.82
CA ILE A 474 3.50 -36.96 11.38
C ILE A 474 4.66 -37.63 12.12
N LEU A 475 5.81 -36.97 12.13
CA LEU A 475 6.95 -37.24 12.99
C LEU A 475 7.20 -35.97 13.79
N PRO A 476 6.95 -35.96 15.11
CA PRO A 476 6.82 -34.73 15.91
C PRO A 476 7.94 -33.70 15.71
N GLU A 477 9.18 -34.14 15.61
CA GLU A 477 10.36 -33.27 15.49
C GLU A 477 10.88 -33.13 14.04
N LYS A 478 10.23 -33.79 13.07
CA LYS A 478 10.80 -33.88 11.72
C LYS A 478 9.83 -33.55 10.57
N PHE A 479 8.62 -34.12 10.61
CA PHE A 479 7.67 -33.97 9.49
C PHE A 479 6.31 -33.48 9.95
N HIS A 480 5.89 -32.33 9.43
CA HIS A 480 4.58 -31.81 9.67
C HIS A 480 3.85 -31.63 8.33
N LEU A 481 2.55 -31.96 8.32
CA LEU A 481 1.64 -31.67 7.22
C LEU A 481 0.56 -30.71 7.71
N MET A 482 0.44 -29.57 7.09
CA MET A 482 -0.62 -28.59 7.37
C MET A 482 -1.61 -28.56 6.21
N LEU A 483 -2.89 -28.58 6.57
CA LEU A 483 -4.02 -28.43 5.66
C LEU A 483 -4.81 -27.21 6.13
N GLY A 484 -5.00 -26.24 5.23
CA GLY A 484 -5.76 -25.01 5.48
C GLY A 484 -6.89 -24.86 4.50
N GLY A 485 -7.94 -24.18 4.95
CA GLY A 485 -9.07 -23.82 4.08
C GLY A 485 -9.86 -22.63 4.63
N ARG A 486 -10.48 -21.88 3.72
CA ARG A 486 -11.42 -20.82 4.00
C ARG A 486 -12.62 -20.96 3.09
N PHE A 487 -13.79 -20.98 3.69
CA PHE A 487 -15.09 -20.94 3.00
C PHE A 487 -15.68 -19.57 3.27
N TYR A 488 -16.00 -18.82 2.24
CA TYR A 488 -16.48 -17.47 2.39
C TYR A 488 -17.68 -17.16 1.52
N GLN A 489 -18.48 -16.24 2.01
CA GLN A 489 -19.51 -15.53 1.28
C GLN A 489 -19.16 -14.06 1.27
N GLN A 490 -19.16 -13.46 0.09
CA GLN A 490 -18.91 -12.05 -0.10
C GLN A 490 -20.05 -11.41 -0.87
N THR A 491 -20.43 -10.22 -0.46
CA THR A 491 -21.46 -9.41 -1.12
C THR A 491 -20.90 -8.03 -1.41
N VAL A 492 -21.12 -7.53 -2.62
CA VAL A 492 -20.82 -6.15 -3.02
C VAL A 492 -22.11 -5.51 -3.51
N ASP A 493 -22.45 -4.38 -2.93
CA ASP A 493 -23.51 -3.48 -3.38
C ASP A 493 -22.90 -2.17 -3.87
N PHE A 494 -23.47 -1.62 -4.94
CA PHE A 494 -22.91 -0.44 -5.59
C PHE A 494 -24.06 0.37 -6.17
N TYR A 495 -24.30 1.55 -5.62
CA TYR A 495 -25.43 2.38 -5.99
C TYR A 495 -25.12 3.87 -5.89
N GLY A 496 -25.92 4.69 -6.55
CA GLY A 496 -25.72 6.12 -6.62
C GLY A 496 -25.79 6.63 -8.05
N SER A 497 -25.15 7.73 -8.33
CA SER A 497 -25.14 8.36 -9.64
C SER A 497 -23.79 8.88 -10.06
N SER A 498 -23.55 8.82 -11.36
CA SER A 498 -22.50 9.58 -12.02
C SER A 498 -23.05 10.20 -13.30
N ASN A 499 -22.72 11.45 -13.56
CA ASN A 499 -23.20 12.14 -14.73
C ASN A 499 -22.14 13.06 -15.32
N ASN A 500 -22.12 13.14 -16.65
CA ASN A 500 -21.40 14.14 -17.41
C ASN A 500 -22.14 14.44 -18.73
N PRO A 501 -21.86 15.56 -19.42
CA PRO A 501 -22.54 15.95 -20.65
C PRO A 501 -22.40 14.96 -21.81
N THR A 502 -21.50 13.97 -21.73
CA THR A 502 -21.31 12.97 -22.80
C THR A 502 -22.25 11.77 -22.67
N PHE A 503 -22.87 11.57 -21.52
CA PHE A 503 -23.75 10.41 -21.26
C PHE A 503 -25.22 10.71 -21.56
N GLY A 504 -25.64 11.97 -21.56
CA GLY A 504 -27.00 12.35 -21.77
C GLY A 504 -27.23 13.19 -23.02
N SER A 505 -28.46 13.27 -23.46
CA SER A 505 -28.96 14.38 -24.24
C SER A 505 -28.80 15.66 -23.41
N ALA A 506 -28.96 16.84 -23.98
CA ALA A 506 -28.84 18.12 -23.30
C ALA A 506 -29.72 18.29 -22.02
N ASP A 507 -30.39 17.27 -21.57
CA ASP A 507 -31.14 17.19 -20.33
C ASP A 507 -30.20 16.79 -19.21
N ALA A 508 -29.93 17.72 -18.32
CA ALA A 508 -29.05 17.51 -17.17
C ALA A 508 -29.52 16.41 -16.19
N ASP A 509 -30.70 15.86 -16.41
CA ASP A 509 -31.31 14.81 -15.62
C ASP A 509 -30.98 13.39 -16.08
N ASP A 510 -30.29 13.22 -17.22
CA ASP A 510 -30.00 11.91 -17.80
C ASP A 510 -28.68 11.32 -17.28
N GLY A 511 -28.41 11.43 -15.99
CA GLY A 511 -27.29 10.75 -15.35
C GLY A 511 -27.44 9.23 -15.39
N ILE A 512 -26.33 8.52 -15.39
CA ILE A 512 -26.32 7.09 -15.23
C ILE A 512 -26.47 6.77 -13.75
N ASP A 513 -27.58 6.19 -13.38
CA ASP A 513 -27.80 5.69 -12.04
C ASP A 513 -27.10 4.36 -11.87
N PHE A 514 -26.25 4.28 -10.89
CA PHE A 514 -25.61 3.04 -10.48
C PHE A 514 -26.33 2.52 -9.26
N ASP A 515 -27.09 1.49 -9.43
CA ASP A 515 -27.47 0.64 -8.32
C ASP A 515 -27.27 -0.82 -8.76
N SER A 516 -27.27 -1.72 -7.83
CA SER A 516 -27.25 -3.15 -8.14
C SER A 516 -28.48 -3.56 -8.95
N SER A 517 -29.45 -2.68 -9.07
CA SER A 517 -30.65 -2.84 -9.88
C SER A 517 -30.54 -2.27 -11.28
N PHE A 518 -29.52 -1.62 -11.65
CA PHE A 518 -29.25 -0.88 -12.88
C PHE A 518 -30.15 -1.25 -14.09
N GLY A 519 -31.45 -1.02 -13.98
CA GLY A 519 -32.44 -1.39 -14.98
C GLY A 519 -32.61 -2.89 -15.24
N HIS A 520 -31.86 -3.76 -14.55
CA HIS A 520 -31.76 -5.17 -14.91
C HIS A 520 -32.11 -6.15 -13.78
N SER A 521 -31.71 -5.92 -12.56
CA SER A 521 -32.14 -6.70 -11.39
C SER A 521 -31.65 -6.00 -10.13
N LYS A 522 -32.40 -6.13 -9.04
CA LYS A 522 -31.97 -5.61 -7.71
C LYS A 522 -30.99 -6.59 -7.03
N GLU A 523 -30.12 -7.22 -7.78
CA GLU A 523 -29.25 -8.25 -7.26
C GLU A 523 -27.88 -7.65 -6.95
N LYS A 524 -27.46 -7.82 -5.70
CA LYS A 524 -26.09 -7.56 -5.25
C LYS A 524 -25.17 -8.57 -5.93
N LEU A 525 -23.92 -8.19 -6.15
CA LEU A 525 -22.90 -9.15 -6.56
C LEU A 525 -22.59 -10.04 -5.36
N GLU A 526 -23.03 -11.28 -5.42
CA GLU A 526 -22.78 -12.30 -4.39
C GLU A 526 -21.81 -13.35 -4.93
N GLU A 527 -20.79 -13.66 -4.13
CA GLU A 527 -19.80 -14.68 -4.43
C GLU A 527 -19.66 -15.62 -3.23
N ASN A 528 -19.77 -16.92 -3.49
CA ASN A 528 -19.53 -17.97 -2.51
C ASN A 528 -18.43 -18.87 -3.07
N ASP A 529 -17.31 -18.94 -2.39
CA ASP A 529 -16.18 -19.76 -2.86
C ASP A 529 -15.33 -20.27 -1.69
N SER A 530 -14.28 -21.00 -2.04
CA SER A 530 -13.34 -21.57 -1.07
C SER A 530 -11.93 -21.56 -1.61
N ILE A 531 -10.97 -21.34 -0.73
CA ILE A 531 -9.54 -21.37 -1.02
C ILE A 531 -8.85 -22.33 -0.07
N TYR A 532 -7.74 -22.90 -0.54
CA TYR A 532 -7.03 -23.95 0.14
C TYR A 532 -5.54 -23.67 0.28
N LYS A 533 -4.92 -24.31 1.27
CA LYS A 533 -3.47 -24.28 1.52
C LYS A 533 -3.02 -25.65 1.99
N VAL A 534 -1.91 -26.11 1.44
CA VAL A 534 -1.25 -27.34 1.86
C VAL A 534 0.23 -27.05 2.06
N THR A 535 0.76 -27.37 3.22
CA THR A 535 2.18 -27.18 3.51
C THR A 535 2.78 -28.46 4.07
N LEU A 536 3.92 -28.87 3.53
CA LEU A 536 4.78 -29.91 4.06
C LEU A 536 6.03 -29.27 4.65
N SER A 537 6.29 -29.50 5.93
CA SER A 537 7.45 -28.98 6.66
C SER A 537 8.37 -30.14 7.07
N TYR A 538 9.66 -29.94 6.86
CA TYR A 538 10.69 -30.89 7.22
C TYR A 538 11.80 -30.20 8.01
N PHE A 539 12.08 -30.70 9.20
CA PHE A 539 13.14 -30.28 10.12
C PHE A 539 14.28 -31.28 10.10
N PRO A 540 15.30 -31.14 9.24
CA PRO A 540 16.47 -32.04 9.25
C PRO A 540 17.28 -31.91 10.53
N GLN A 541 17.32 -30.70 11.09
CA GLN A 541 17.95 -30.34 12.37
C GLN A 541 17.05 -29.32 13.09
N GLU A 542 17.29 -29.09 14.37
CA GLU A 542 16.51 -28.18 15.20
C GLU A 542 16.45 -26.75 14.62
N ASP A 543 17.57 -26.27 14.09
CA ASP A 543 17.73 -24.94 13.57
C ASP A 543 17.53 -24.82 12.05
N VAL A 544 16.96 -25.83 11.39
CA VAL A 544 16.74 -25.84 9.94
C VAL A 544 15.34 -26.31 9.60
N LEU A 545 14.55 -25.46 8.98
CA LEU A 545 13.25 -25.78 8.42
C LEU A 545 13.33 -25.74 6.88
N LEU A 546 12.90 -26.82 6.25
CA LEU A 546 12.58 -26.86 4.82
C LEU A 546 11.05 -26.98 4.68
N PHE A 547 10.44 -26.22 3.77
CA PHE A 547 9.01 -26.33 3.54
C PHE A 547 8.63 -26.26 2.06
N LEU A 548 7.54 -26.93 1.74
CA LEU A 548 6.88 -26.86 0.44
C LEU A 548 5.42 -26.48 0.66
N THR A 549 4.98 -25.38 0.08
CA THR A 549 3.62 -24.86 0.20
C THR A 549 2.96 -24.75 -1.17
N ALA A 550 1.68 -25.17 -1.25
CA ALA A 550 0.78 -24.81 -2.32
C ALA A 550 -0.42 -24.09 -1.72
N THR A 551 -0.75 -22.89 -2.25
CA THR A 551 -1.80 -22.06 -1.70
C THR A 551 -2.48 -21.23 -2.77
N ASP A 552 -3.79 -21.01 -2.58
CA ASP A 552 -4.64 -20.17 -3.42
C ASP A 552 -4.79 -18.78 -2.79
N GLY A 553 -5.01 -17.79 -3.65
CA GLY A 553 -5.38 -16.43 -3.26
C GLY A 553 -6.44 -15.87 -4.20
N PHE A 554 -7.18 -14.88 -3.73
CA PHE A 554 -8.21 -14.23 -4.52
C PHE A 554 -8.35 -12.75 -4.20
N ARG A 555 -8.85 -12.01 -5.18
CA ARG A 555 -9.28 -10.64 -5.03
C ARG A 555 -10.69 -10.51 -5.59
N PRO A 556 -11.64 -9.95 -4.82
CA PRO A 556 -13.04 -9.93 -5.21
C PRO A 556 -13.31 -9.16 -6.50
N GLY A 557 -14.36 -9.56 -7.18
CA GLY A 557 -14.98 -8.79 -8.25
C GLY A 557 -15.72 -7.56 -7.72
N GLY A 558 -16.29 -6.77 -8.65
CA GLY A 558 -17.01 -5.56 -8.30
C GLY A 558 -17.78 -4.98 -9.48
N PHE A 559 -18.25 -3.75 -9.30
CA PHE A 559 -18.99 -3.00 -10.30
C PHE A 559 -18.13 -1.91 -10.94
N ASN A 560 -18.40 -1.59 -12.18
CA ASN A 560 -17.78 -0.48 -12.88
C ASN A 560 -18.65 0.77 -12.82
N ARG A 561 -18.03 1.92 -12.53
CA ARG A 561 -18.63 3.22 -12.80
C ARG A 561 -18.85 3.37 -14.31
N GLY A 562 -20.03 3.72 -14.73
CA GLY A 562 -20.40 3.76 -16.15
C GLY A 562 -20.72 2.40 -16.76
N GLY A 563 -20.82 1.35 -15.96
CA GLY A 563 -21.21 0.03 -16.43
C GLY A 563 -22.60 0.03 -17.10
N GLY A 564 -22.71 -0.71 -18.18
CA GLY A 564 -23.93 -0.72 -19.03
C GLY A 564 -24.02 0.44 -20.03
N ALA A 565 -23.20 1.49 -19.92
CA ALA A 565 -23.17 2.60 -20.88
C ALA A 565 -22.80 2.09 -22.29
N ALA A 566 -23.45 2.65 -23.30
CA ALA A 566 -23.19 2.30 -24.69
C ALA A 566 -21.78 2.77 -25.11
N SER A 567 -21.05 1.90 -25.77
CA SER A 567 -19.73 2.19 -26.33
C SER A 567 -19.82 2.45 -27.85
N ARG A 568 -18.87 3.17 -28.39
CA ARG A 568 -18.71 3.34 -29.85
C ARG A 568 -17.95 2.18 -30.50
N ASN A 569 -17.38 1.30 -29.70
CA ASN A 569 -16.64 0.14 -30.19
C ASN A 569 -17.57 -1.04 -30.46
N PRO A 570 -17.72 -1.52 -31.72
CA PRO A 570 -18.64 -2.61 -32.04
C PRO A 570 -18.27 -3.96 -31.37
N ASN A 571 -17.00 -4.14 -31.03
CA ASN A 571 -16.54 -5.33 -30.31
C ASN A 571 -16.83 -5.26 -28.80
N TYR A 572 -17.24 -4.07 -28.33
CA TYR A 572 -17.51 -3.76 -26.93
C TYR A 572 -18.72 -2.84 -26.83
N PRO A 573 -19.91 -3.33 -27.18
CA PRO A 573 -21.07 -2.46 -27.38
C PRO A 573 -21.50 -1.73 -26.11
N ASN A 574 -21.14 -2.25 -24.93
CA ASN A 574 -21.39 -1.60 -23.66
C ASN A 574 -20.16 -1.74 -22.74
N VAL A 575 -19.97 -0.76 -21.87
CA VAL A 575 -19.02 -0.86 -20.76
C VAL A 575 -19.44 -2.02 -19.84
N PRO A 576 -18.56 -2.94 -19.44
CA PRO A 576 -18.94 -4.02 -18.53
C PRO A 576 -19.57 -3.48 -17.25
N LEU A 577 -20.71 -4.03 -16.86
CA LEU A 577 -21.37 -3.64 -15.62
C LEU A 577 -20.55 -4.08 -14.41
N THR A 578 -20.05 -5.31 -14.46
CA THR A 578 -19.27 -5.93 -13.40
C THR A 578 -17.95 -6.47 -13.94
N TYR A 579 -17.01 -6.69 -13.03
CA TYR A 579 -15.81 -7.48 -13.27
C TYR A 579 -15.74 -8.63 -12.26
N SER A 580 -15.14 -9.74 -12.67
CA SER A 580 -15.08 -10.96 -11.87
C SER A 580 -13.88 -10.97 -10.94
N THR A 581 -13.92 -11.86 -9.95
CA THR A 581 -12.79 -12.24 -9.11
C THR A 581 -11.60 -12.67 -9.95
N ASP A 582 -10.41 -12.23 -9.57
CA ASP A 582 -9.15 -12.76 -10.05
C ASP A 582 -8.48 -13.66 -9.00
N ASN A 583 -7.74 -14.65 -9.46
CA ASN A 583 -7.24 -15.73 -8.62
C ASN A 583 -5.75 -15.99 -8.84
N THR A 584 -5.08 -16.43 -7.78
CA THR A 584 -3.69 -16.87 -7.83
C THR A 584 -3.55 -18.29 -7.32
N GLU A 585 -2.67 -19.05 -7.99
CA GLU A 585 -2.17 -20.34 -7.55
C GLU A 585 -0.67 -20.18 -7.30
N ASN A 586 -0.21 -20.43 -6.10
CA ASN A 586 1.19 -20.29 -5.69
C ASN A 586 1.76 -21.63 -5.25
N VAL A 587 2.96 -21.93 -5.71
CA VAL A 587 3.79 -23.04 -5.19
C VAL A 587 5.12 -22.45 -4.74
N GLU A 588 5.55 -22.81 -3.55
CA GLU A 588 6.68 -22.23 -2.86
C GLU A 588 7.51 -23.30 -2.16
N PHE A 589 8.84 -23.24 -2.34
CA PHE A 589 9.82 -24.04 -1.59
C PHE A 589 10.73 -23.09 -0.82
N GLY A 590 10.80 -23.24 0.50
CA GLY A 590 11.59 -22.38 1.34
C GLY A 590 12.52 -23.13 2.27
N VAL A 591 13.56 -22.42 2.69
CA VAL A 591 14.49 -22.80 3.75
C VAL A 591 14.57 -21.68 4.77
N LYS A 592 14.52 -22.03 6.05
CA LYS A 592 14.83 -21.13 7.17
C LYS A 592 15.86 -21.81 8.06
N SER A 593 16.85 -21.03 8.46
CA SER A 593 17.97 -21.63 9.21
C SER A 593 18.70 -20.62 10.08
N ILE A 594 19.21 -21.12 11.20
CA ILE A 594 20.14 -20.41 12.07
C ILE A 594 21.41 -21.25 12.13
N PHE A 595 22.56 -20.66 11.86
CA PHE A 595 23.86 -21.30 11.84
C PHE A 595 24.85 -20.56 12.72
N LEU A 596 26.08 -21.10 12.84
CA LEU A 596 27.19 -20.49 13.55
C LEU A 596 26.81 -20.15 15.01
N GLU A 597 26.22 -21.15 15.70
CA GLU A 597 25.84 -21.03 17.12
C GLU A 597 24.89 -19.83 17.39
N GLY A 598 24.00 -19.54 16.44
CA GLY A 598 22.99 -18.46 16.57
C GLY A 598 23.39 -17.12 15.98
N SER A 599 24.61 -16.95 15.48
CA SER A 599 25.08 -15.66 14.95
C SER A 599 24.68 -15.38 13.50
N LEU A 600 24.26 -16.41 12.73
CA LEU A 600 23.87 -16.28 11.32
C LEU A 600 22.46 -16.83 11.07
N ARG A 601 21.52 -15.97 10.75
CA ARG A 601 20.21 -16.34 10.19
C ARG A 601 20.25 -16.24 8.67
N PHE A 602 19.82 -17.30 8.00
CA PHE A 602 19.67 -17.35 6.56
C PHE A 602 18.31 -17.95 6.19
N ASN A 603 17.49 -17.17 5.48
CA ASN A 603 16.23 -17.62 4.92
C ASN A 603 16.26 -17.43 3.41
N ALA A 604 15.69 -18.38 2.67
CA ALA A 604 15.52 -18.25 1.23
C ALA A 604 14.27 -18.98 0.76
N ASN A 605 13.68 -18.49 -0.32
CA ASN A 605 12.44 -18.98 -0.85
C ASN A 605 12.38 -18.88 -2.37
N LEU A 606 12.01 -20.00 -3.01
CA LEU A 606 11.72 -20.09 -4.44
C LEU A 606 10.21 -20.18 -4.64
N TYR A 607 9.64 -19.38 -5.49
CA TYR A 607 8.19 -19.37 -5.71
C TYR A 607 7.81 -19.31 -7.18
N GLN A 608 6.61 -19.80 -7.48
CA GLN A 608 5.90 -19.60 -8.72
C GLN A 608 4.45 -19.26 -8.44
N VAL A 609 3.98 -18.13 -8.98
CA VAL A 609 2.59 -17.68 -8.93
C VAL A 609 2.01 -17.73 -10.35
N ASN A 610 0.86 -18.36 -10.53
CA ASN A 610 0.04 -18.24 -11.73
C ASN A 610 -1.14 -17.32 -11.38
N TRP A 611 -1.21 -16.16 -12.02
CA TRP A 611 -2.26 -15.17 -11.80
C TRP A 611 -3.25 -15.19 -12.97
N LYS A 612 -4.52 -15.47 -12.67
CA LYS A 612 -5.57 -15.69 -13.66
C LYS A 612 -6.65 -14.61 -13.55
N ASN A 613 -7.25 -14.28 -14.69
CA ASN A 613 -8.35 -13.32 -14.80
C ASN A 613 -8.01 -11.93 -14.22
N ILE A 614 -6.80 -11.45 -14.42
CA ILE A 614 -6.31 -10.19 -13.83
C ILE A 614 -7.28 -9.04 -14.14
N GLN A 615 -7.70 -8.34 -13.12
CA GLN A 615 -8.49 -7.11 -13.18
C GLN A 615 -7.60 -5.97 -13.65
N VAL A 616 -7.77 -5.50 -14.88
CA VAL A 616 -6.98 -4.44 -15.49
C VAL A 616 -7.82 -3.18 -15.64
N SER A 617 -7.32 -2.05 -15.15
CA SER A 617 -7.94 -0.75 -15.33
C SER A 617 -7.74 -0.24 -16.77
N ARG A 618 -8.79 0.35 -17.37
CA ARG A 618 -8.80 0.80 -18.76
C ARG A 618 -9.45 2.16 -18.89
N LEU A 619 -8.89 2.95 -19.77
CA LEU A 619 -9.47 4.22 -20.21
C LEU A 619 -9.34 4.30 -21.74
N ASP A 620 -10.47 4.38 -22.43
CA ASP A 620 -10.53 4.64 -23.88
C ASP A 620 -11.67 5.60 -24.16
N PRO A 621 -11.44 6.91 -23.95
CA PRO A 621 -12.47 7.92 -24.05
C PRO A 621 -13.00 8.13 -25.48
N ILE A 622 -12.24 7.72 -26.49
CA ILE A 622 -12.62 7.90 -27.89
C ILE A 622 -13.59 6.81 -28.34
N ASN A 623 -13.31 5.56 -27.96
CA ASN A 623 -14.01 4.41 -28.51
C ASN A 623 -14.95 3.71 -27.55
N ILE A 624 -14.70 3.77 -26.22
CA ILE A 624 -15.42 2.99 -25.24
C ILE A 624 -16.13 3.86 -24.21
N SER A 625 -15.38 4.51 -23.34
CA SER A 625 -15.91 5.28 -22.20
C SER A 625 -14.98 6.42 -21.84
N SER A 626 -15.55 7.57 -21.52
CA SER A 626 -14.82 8.67 -20.89
C SER A 626 -14.45 8.41 -19.43
N LEU A 627 -14.97 7.32 -18.84
CA LEU A 627 -14.68 6.88 -17.49
C LEU A 627 -13.77 5.66 -17.51
N THR A 628 -12.87 5.61 -16.55
CA THR A 628 -12.07 4.40 -16.30
C THR A 628 -12.96 3.25 -15.85
N PHE A 629 -12.75 2.08 -16.41
CA PHE A 629 -13.43 0.84 -16.03
C PHE A 629 -12.44 -0.32 -15.89
N ILE A 630 -12.88 -1.39 -15.24
CA ILE A 630 -12.09 -2.59 -14.99
C ILE A 630 -12.62 -3.74 -15.83
N ASP A 631 -11.71 -4.53 -16.36
CA ASP A 631 -12.02 -5.73 -17.13
C ASP A 631 -11.01 -6.86 -16.81
N ASN A 632 -11.49 -8.12 -16.78
CA ASN A 632 -10.66 -9.31 -16.57
C ASN A 632 -10.00 -9.73 -17.88
N SER A 633 -8.84 -9.20 -18.20
CA SER A 633 -8.30 -9.26 -19.56
C SER A 633 -6.88 -9.80 -19.70
N ALA A 634 -6.26 -10.23 -18.61
CA ALA A 634 -4.90 -10.70 -18.61
C ALA A 634 -4.71 -11.94 -17.74
N GLU A 635 -3.66 -12.70 -18.03
CA GLU A 635 -3.10 -13.72 -17.14
C GLU A 635 -1.58 -13.55 -17.11
N ALA A 636 -0.95 -13.85 -15.97
CA ALA A 636 0.47 -13.72 -15.80
C ALA A 636 1.06 -14.90 -15.03
N LYS A 637 2.34 -15.12 -15.25
CA LYS A 637 3.16 -16.05 -14.50
C LYS A 637 4.30 -15.29 -13.85
N ILE A 638 4.55 -15.52 -12.57
CA ILE A 638 5.59 -14.87 -11.81
C ILE A 638 6.43 -15.95 -11.14
N GLN A 639 7.74 -15.87 -11.28
CA GLN A 639 8.70 -16.80 -10.69
C GLN A 639 9.82 -16.01 -10.03
N GLY A 640 10.24 -16.39 -8.83
CA GLY A 640 11.29 -15.64 -8.17
C GLY A 640 12.01 -16.40 -7.06
N LEU A 641 13.04 -15.74 -6.57
CA LEU A 641 13.84 -16.09 -5.40
C LEU A 641 13.83 -14.90 -4.46
N GLU A 642 13.50 -15.13 -3.20
CA GLU A 642 13.66 -14.19 -2.10
C GLU A 642 14.68 -14.76 -1.13
N ALA A 643 15.53 -13.92 -0.54
CA ALA A 643 16.45 -14.32 0.51
C ALA A 643 16.70 -13.17 1.49
N ASP A 644 16.84 -13.51 2.78
CA ASP A 644 17.30 -12.58 3.81
C ASP A 644 18.41 -13.21 4.68
N ILE A 645 19.34 -12.37 5.07
CA ILE A 645 20.48 -12.71 5.90
C ILE A 645 20.61 -11.69 7.02
N LEU A 646 20.74 -12.15 8.25
CA LEU A 646 21.21 -11.37 9.39
C LEU A 646 22.43 -12.09 9.95
N TYR A 647 23.56 -11.38 10.04
CA TYR A 647 24.81 -11.94 10.49
C TYR A 647 25.52 -11.01 11.49
N TYR A 648 25.69 -11.47 12.71
CA TYR A 648 26.61 -10.90 13.68
C TYR A 648 28.00 -11.44 13.39
N ILE A 649 28.80 -10.63 12.67
CA ILE A 649 30.13 -11.04 12.20
C ILE A 649 31.06 -11.18 13.41
N ASP A 650 30.96 -10.27 14.34
CA ASP A 650 31.62 -10.25 15.64
C ASP A 650 30.82 -9.34 16.61
N ASP A 651 31.36 -9.10 17.80
CA ASP A 651 30.72 -8.25 18.85
C ASP A 651 30.44 -6.80 18.41
N ASN A 652 31.03 -6.36 17.32
CA ASN A 652 30.90 -4.99 16.85
C ASN A 652 30.18 -4.88 15.50
N TRP A 653 30.29 -5.88 14.62
CA TRP A 653 29.81 -5.79 13.26
C TRP A 653 28.53 -6.59 13.03
N THR A 654 27.50 -5.92 12.54
CA THR A 654 26.24 -6.53 12.10
C THR A 654 26.03 -6.29 10.60
N LEU A 655 25.75 -7.36 9.87
CA LEU A 655 25.35 -7.33 8.46
C LEU A 655 23.89 -7.80 8.36
N ALA A 656 23.03 -6.97 7.78
CA ALA A 656 21.68 -7.36 7.39
C ALA A 656 21.50 -7.09 5.90
N THR A 657 20.98 -8.07 5.16
CA THR A 657 20.68 -7.93 3.74
C THR A 657 19.45 -8.72 3.39
N ALA A 658 18.65 -8.20 2.50
CA ALA A 658 17.54 -8.91 1.89
C ALA A 658 17.53 -8.65 0.39
N MET A 659 17.14 -9.65 -0.41
CA MET A 659 17.16 -9.58 -1.85
C MET A 659 15.99 -10.34 -2.47
N SER A 660 15.54 -9.86 -3.63
CA SER A 660 14.60 -10.56 -4.47
C SER A 660 15.03 -10.56 -5.93
N PHE A 661 14.81 -11.70 -6.57
CA PHE A 661 14.88 -11.85 -8.03
C PHE A 661 13.48 -12.24 -8.49
N ASN A 662 12.90 -11.45 -9.37
CA ASN A 662 11.51 -11.61 -9.79
C ASN A 662 11.43 -11.57 -11.32
N ASN A 663 10.88 -12.62 -11.91
CA ASN A 663 10.59 -12.70 -13.33
C ASN A 663 9.08 -12.82 -13.51
N SER A 664 8.44 -11.73 -13.86
CA SER A 664 7.01 -11.69 -14.19
C SER A 664 6.82 -11.71 -15.69
N GLU A 665 5.83 -12.42 -16.17
CA GLU A 665 5.55 -12.63 -17.59
C GLU A 665 4.05 -12.60 -17.86
N LEU A 666 3.61 -11.73 -18.78
CA LEU A 666 2.25 -11.73 -19.31
C LEU A 666 2.06 -12.96 -20.20
N THR A 667 1.19 -13.90 -19.81
CA THR A 667 0.99 -15.17 -20.51
C THR A 667 -0.24 -15.18 -21.39
N LYS A 668 -1.23 -14.34 -21.11
CA LYS A 668 -2.45 -14.20 -21.88
C LYS A 668 -2.97 -12.77 -21.82
N ARG A 669 -3.55 -12.33 -22.92
CA ARG A 669 -4.32 -11.10 -23.03
C ARG A 669 -5.59 -11.37 -23.81
N THR A 670 -6.74 -10.89 -23.35
CA THR A 670 -8.04 -11.25 -23.93
C THR A 670 -8.67 -10.12 -24.74
N SER A 671 -8.01 -8.96 -24.84
CA SER A 671 -8.62 -7.78 -25.40
C SER A 671 -7.95 -7.32 -26.70
N ASP A 672 -8.80 -7.04 -27.69
CA ASP A 672 -8.45 -6.34 -28.92
C ASP A 672 -8.73 -4.81 -28.85
N ILE A 673 -9.06 -4.29 -27.68
CA ILE A 673 -9.64 -2.95 -27.52
C ILE A 673 -8.60 -1.91 -27.18
N ILE A 674 -7.81 -2.16 -26.16
CA ILE A 674 -6.67 -1.34 -25.79
C ILE A 674 -5.44 -2.24 -25.89
N GLU A 675 -4.45 -1.79 -26.61
CA GLU A 675 -3.25 -2.59 -26.82
C GLU A 675 -2.48 -2.74 -25.52
N LEU A 676 -2.57 -3.96 -24.97
CA LEU A 676 -1.72 -4.36 -23.84
C LEU A 676 -0.33 -4.73 -24.35
N ALA A 677 0.64 -4.66 -23.45
CA ALA A 677 2.00 -5.11 -23.70
C ALA A 677 2.01 -6.50 -24.36
N PRO A 678 2.96 -6.80 -25.25
CA PRO A 678 3.07 -8.11 -25.89
C PRO A 678 3.17 -9.25 -24.88
N LEU A 679 2.73 -10.45 -25.26
CA LEU A 679 2.97 -11.66 -24.46
C LEU A 679 4.48 -11.83 -24.20
N GLY A 680 4.83 -12.23 -23.00
CA GLY A 680 6.21 -12.30 -22.50
C GLY A 680 6.74 -10.99 -21.90
N SER A 681 5.95 -9.91 -21.93
CA SER A 681 6.34 -8.67 -21.23
C SER A 681 6.22 -8.83 -19.71
N SER A 682 7.11 -8.14 -18.99
CA SER A 682 7.02 -8.02 -17.52
C SER A 682 5.75 -7.27 -17.10
N LEU A 683 5.26 -7.57 -15.90
CA LEU A 683 4.21 -6.78 -15.25
C LEU A 683 4.74 -5.38 -14.88
N PRO A 684 3.85 -4.39 -14.70
CA PRO A 684 4.26 -3.08 -14.24
C PRO A 684 4.86 -3.14 -12.82
N LEU A 685 5.69 -2.17 -12.49
CA LEU A 685 6.29 -2.01 -11.16
C LEU A 685 6.90 -3.30 -10.59
N ALA A 686 7.45 -4.13 -11.47
CA ALA A 686 8.02 -5.44 -11.17
C ALA A 686 9.50 -5.50 -11.61
N PRO A 687 10.42 -4.82 -10.88
CA PRO A 687 11.85 -4.91 -11.19
C PRO A 687 12.34 -6.36 -11.08
N GLU A 688 13.25 -6.76 -11.97
CA GLU A 688 13.82 -8.12 -11.94
C GLU A 688 14.65 -8.38 -10.68
N THR A 689 15.31 -7.34 -10.16
CA THR A 689 16.14 -7.45 -8.96
C THR A 689 15.88 -6.28 -8.03
N GLN A 690 15.72 -6.59 -6.76
CA GLN A 690 15.70 -5.60 -5.67
C GLN A 690 16.56 -6.16 -4.53
N TRP A 691 17.29 -5.30 -3.87
CA TRP A 691 18.03 -5.68 -2.68
C TRP A 691 18.28 -4.49 -1.78
N ASN A 692 18.41 -4.77 -0.50
CA ASN A 692 18.91 -3.85 0.50
C ASN A 692 20.08 -4.48 1.27
N LEU A 693 20.95 -3.65 1.76
CA LEU A 693 22.07 -4.04 2.59
C LEU A 693 22.28 -3.00 3.67
N ARG A 694 22.45 -3.45 4.89
CA ARG A 694 22.80 -2.63 6.04
C ARG A 694 24.03 -3.20 6.72
N LEU A 695 25.05 -2.40 6.87
CA LEU A 695 26.26 -2.68 7.62
C LEU A 695 26.34 -1.74 8.82
N ARG A 696 26.40 -2.26 10.01
CA ARG A 696 26.47 -1.49 11.25
C ARG A 696 27.70 -1.91 12.06
N TYR A 697 28.32 -0.92 12.66
CA TYR A 697 29.46 -1.07 13.57
C TYR A 697 29.15 -0.40 14.89
N ASP A 698 29.05 -1.19 15.95
CA ASP A 698 28.82 -0.75 17.33
C ASP A 698 30.11 -0.85 18.14
N LYS A 699 30.49 0.22 18.84
CA LYS A 699 31.73 0.25 19.63
C LYS A 699 31.67 1.24 20.78
N THR A 700 32.08 0.80 21.96
CA THR A 700 32.28 1.71 23.08
C THR A 700 33.68 2.32 23.03
N PHE A 701 33.74 3.66 22.83
CA PHE A 701 34.95 4.45 22.84
C PHE A 701 35.06 5.21 24.17
N ASN A 702 35.98 4.86 25.04
CA ASN A 702 36.18 5.54 26.32
C ASN A 702 34.87 5.73 27.11
N THR A 703 34.05 4.69 27.23
CA THR A 703 32.74 4.70 27.92
C THR A 703 31.56 5.31 27.12
N VAL A 704 31.79 5.84 25.92
CA VAL A 704 30.75 6.34 25.05
C VAL A 704 30.34 5.24 24.08
N PRO A 705 29.13 4.69 24.14
CA PRO A 705 28.63 3.74 23.18
C PRO A 705 28.29 4.45 21.87
N MET A 706 29.00 4.13 20.82
CA MET A 706 28.83 4.74 19.49
C MET A 706 28.50 3.69 18.46
N TYR A 707 27.76 4.10 17.45
CA TYR A 707 27.57 3.29 16.25
C TYR A 707 27.78 4.07 14.97
N PHE A 708 28.09 3.32 13.91
CA PHE A 708 28.19 3.78 12.53
C PHE A 708 27.35 2.85 11.69
N GLN A 709 26.48 3.36 10.84
CA GLN A 709 25.65 2.55 9.98
C GLN A 709 25.66 3.07 8.55
N LEU A 710 25.84 2.14 7.61
CA LEU A 710 25.70 2.39 6.18
C LEU A 710 24.58 1.48 5.67
N SER A 711 23.63 2.02 4.92
CA SER A 711 22.61 1.20 4.26
C SER A 711 22.41 1.64 2.82
N THR A 712 22.10 0.68 1.97
CA THR A 712 21.78 0.94 0.57
C THR A 712 20.63 0.09 0.13
N THR A 713 19.78 0.67 -0.74
CA THR A 713 18.64 0.01 -1.39
C THR A 713 18.74 0.20 -2.88
N SER A 714 18.54 -0.87 -3.64
CA SER A 714 18.65 -0.85 -5.09
C SER A 714 17.51 -1.62 -5.74
N ALA A 715 17.06 -1.12 -6.89
CA ALA A 715 16.14 -1.81 -7.77
C ALA A 715 16.60 -1.69 -9.23
N SER A 716 16.40 -2.76 -10.01
CA SER A 716 16.59 -2.72 -11.45
C SER A 716 15.46 -1.94 -12.14
N GLU A 717 15.61 -1.70 -13.44
CA GLU A 717 14.57 -1.09 -14.26
C GLU A 717 13.22 -1.83 -14.18
N SER A 718 12.14 -1.08 -14.35
CA SER A 718 10.77 -1.61 -14.39
C SER A 718 9.94 -0.84 -15.42
N TYR A 719 8.64 -1.12 -15.49
CA TYR A 719 7.72 -0.42 -16.38
C TYR A 719 6.50 0.07 -15.60
N SER A 720 5.92 1.20 -16.02
CA SER A 720 4.80 1.83 -15.32
C SER A 720 3.45 1.17 -15.57
N SER A 721 3.21 0.55 -16.72
CA SER A 721 1.87 0.13 -17.16
C SER A 721 1.88 -1.17 -17.97
N LEU A 722 0.76 -1.90 -17.94
CA LEU A 722 0.43 -2.96 -18.90
C LEU A 722 -0.11 -2.40 -20.22
N VAL A 723 -0.70 -1.21 -20.22
CA VAL A 723 -1.19 -0.54 -21.44
C VAL A 723 0.00 -0.03 -22.24
N LEU A 724 0.16 -0.51 -23.46
CA LEU A 724 1.36 -0.26 -24.27
C LEU A 724 1.62 1.24 -24.50
N ALA A 725 0.58 2.04 -24.74
CA ALA A 725 0.68 3.47 -24.95
C ALA A 725 1.18 4.25 -23.71
N ARG A 726 1.02 3.69 -22.50
CA ARG A 726 1.40 4.29 -21.21
C ARG A 726 2.57 3.57 -20.55
N ARG A 727 3.20 2.64 -21.28
CA ARG A 727 4.28 1.81 -20.76
C ARG A 727 5.61 2.53 -20.81
N TYR A 728 5.83 3.38 -19.83
CA TYR A 728 7.11 4.08 -19.63
C TYR A 728 8.11 3.15 -18.95
N LYS A 729 9.38 3.19 -19.39
CA LYS A 729 10.48 2.48 -18.76
C LYS A 729 11.01 3.33 -17.61
N GLN A 730 10.90 2.86 -16.40
CA GLN A 730 11.47 3.46 -15.19
C GLN A 730 12.90 2.95 -15.01
N GLU A 731 13.84 3.86 -14.83
CA GLU A 731 15.26 3.53 -14.75
C GLU A 731 15.59 2.87 -13.39
N ALA A 732 16.68 2.09 -13.40
CA ALA A 732 17.24 1.49 -12.19
C ALA A 732 17.78 2.56 -11.25
N TYR A 733 17.67 2.33 -9.94
CA TYR A 733 18.17 3.27 -8.94
C TYR A 733 18.96 2.58 -7.84
N ASN A 734 19.77 3.37 -7.15
CA ASN A 734 20.47 2.99 -5.93
C ASN A 734 20.49 4.15 -4.95
N ILE A 735 20.01 3.90 -3.71
CA ILE A 735 19.89 4.90 -2.65
C ILE A 735 20.89 4.54 -1.57
N LEU A 736 21.72 5.49 -1.18
CA LEU A 736 22.71 5.33 -0.12
C LEU A 736 22.33 6.18 1.10
N ASN A 737 22.34 5.58 2.30
CA ASN A 737 22.09 6.26 3.56
C ASN A 737 23.21 6.00 4.55
N PHE A 738 23.47 6.97 5.42
CA PHE A 738 24.45 6.87 6.48
C PHE A 738 23.92 7.43 7.78
N SER A 739 24.27 6.80 8.92
CA SER A 739 24.05 7.38 10.24
C SER A 739 25.21 7.09 11.19
N ILE A 740 25.38 7.99 12.14
CA ILE A 740 26.30 7.88 13.26
C ILE A 740 25.61 8.38 14.51
N GLY A 741 25.77 7.67 15.61
CA GLY A 741 25.13 8.07 16.86
C GLY A 741 25.87 7.62 18.08
N VAL A 742 25.40 8.16 19.20
CA VAL A 742 25.71 7.71 20.56
C VAL A 742 24.42 7.20 21.18
N ASP A 743 24.48 6.07 21.86
CA ASP A 743 23.29 5.39 22.39
C ASP A 743 23.55 4.96 23.83
N PHE A 744 23.26 5.88 24.75
CA PHE A 744 23.30 5.60 26.18
C PHE A 744 21.99 4.97 26.65
N GLU A 745 22.00 4.38 27.82
CA GLU A 745 20.84 3.67 28.36
C GLU A 745 19.56 4.52 28.41
N ASP A 746 19.68 5.81 28.77
CA ASP A 746 18.55 6.73 28.93
C ASP A 746 18.36 7.69 27.76
N TRP A 747 19.37 7.92 26.92
CA TRP A 747 19.29 8.87 25.84
C TRP A 747 20.20 8.51 24.66
N ALA A 748 19.77 8.91 23.48
CA ALA A 748 20.53 8.75 22.25
C ALA A 748 20.52 10.03 21.40
N ILE A 749 21.60 10.23 20.67
CA ILE A 749 21.70 11.28 19.64
C ILE A 749 22.23 10.62 18.38
N GLU A 750 21.54 10.86 17.28
CA GLU A 750 21.92 10.38 15.94
C GLU A 750 22.03 11.54 14.96
N LEU A 751 23.13 11.59 14.23
CA LEU A 751 23.25 12.35 12.99
C LEU A 751 23.01 11.38 11.83
N PHE A 752 22.06 11.69 10.97
CA PHE A 752 21.74 10.86 9.80
C PHE A 752 21.78 11.66 8.50
N ALA A 753 22.09 10.97 7.41
CA ALA A 753 22.01 11.49 6.07
C ALA A 753 21.35 10.42 5.18
N ARG A 754 20.26 10.76 4.53
CA ARG A 754 19.50 9.88 3.65
C ARG A 754 19.65 10.36 2.22
N ASN A 755 19.58 9.41 1.29
CA ASN A 755 19.76 9.69 -0.14
C ASN A 755 21.03 10.51 -0.41
N LEU A 756 22.18 10.00 0.04
CA LEU A 756 23.47 10.70 -0.03
C LEU A 756 23.87 11.11 -1.45
N ASP A 757 23.47 10.32 -2.42
CA ASP A 757 23.79 10.55 -3.84
C ASP A 757 22.82 11.53 -4.51
N ASP A 758 21.80 11.99 -3.77
CA ASP A 758 20.71 12.85 -4.25
C ASP A 758 19.97 12.24 -5.45
N GLU A 759 19.74 10.93 -5.39
CA GLU A 759 19.08 10.13 -6.43
C GLU A 759 17.63 10.58 -6.64
N ARG A 760 17.17 10.53 -7.87
CA ARG A 760 15.76 10.70 -8.26
C ARG A 760 15.21 9.34 -8.67
N ALA A 761 15.00 8.45 -7.69
CA ALA A 761 14.47 7.13 -7.95
C ALA A 761 13.11 7.20 -8.65
N GLU A 762 13.01 6.64 -9.85
CA GLU A 762 11.78 6.59 -10.63
C GLU A 762 10.86 5.50 -10.08
N LEU A 763 10.09 5.83 -9.04
CA LEU A 763 9.23 4.87 -8.34
C LEU A 763 7.94 4.58 -9.10
N TYR A 764 7.33 5.62 -9.67
CA TYR A 764 6.09 5.49 -10.44
C TYR A 764 5.93 6.62 -11.45
N TYR A 765 5.76 6.25 -12.72
CA TYR A 765 5.41 7.18 -13.78
C TYR A 765 3.93 7.05 -14.13
N ASN A 766 3.24 8.17 -14.23
CA ASN A 766 1.87 8.24 -14.69
C ASN A 766 1.67 9.43 -15.66
N GLU A 767 0.63 9.36 -16.46
CA GLU A 767 0.21 10.45 -17.35
C GLU A 767 -1.18 10.92 -16.90
N MET A 768 -1.24 11.40 -15.68
CA MET A 768 -2.46 11.94 -15.14
C MET A 768 -2.75 13.31 -15.75
N ASP A 769 -4.03 13.62 -15.96
CA ASP A 769 -4.45 14.85 -16.63
C ASP A 769 -3.70 15.13 -17.97
N GLU A 770 -3.30 14.05 -18.67
CA GLU A 770 -2.52 14.11 -19.93
C GLU A 770 -1.15 14.80 -19.76
N THR A 771 -0.63 14.89 -18.53
CA THR A 771 0.66 15.48 -18.18
C THR A 771 1.58 14.39 -17.62
N PRO A 772 2.80 14.23 -18.13
CA PRO A 772 3.79 13.32 -17.56
C PRO A 772 4.08 13.62 -16.10
N ARG A 773 4.08 12.58 -15.27
CA ARG A 773 4.31 12.70 -13.83
C ARG A 773 5.23 11.59 -13.35
N MET A 774 6.30 11.97 -12.65
CA MET A 774 7.24 11.05 -12.04
C MET A 774 7.24 11.19 -10.52
N HIS A 775 6.78 10.16 -9.82
CA HIS A 775 6.95 10.07 -8.37
C HIS A 775 8.36 9.61 -8.03
N THR A 776 8.98 10.31 -7.09
CA THR A 776 10.35 10.03 -6.64
C THR A 776 10.46 10.11 -5.12
N ILE A 777 11.58 9.63 -4.59
CA ILE A 777 11.92 9.79 -3.17
C ILE A 777 12.31 11.24 -2.86
N ARG A 778 12.23 11.60 -1.58
CA ARG A 778 12.74 12.88 -1.07
C ARG A 778 14.22 13.07 -1.46
N PRO A 779 14.65 14.27 -1.90
CA PRO A 779 16.06 14.57 -2.15
C PRO A 779 16.96 14.28 -0.95
N GLN A 780 18.27 14.38 -1.16
CA GLN A 780 19.24 14.26 -0.07
C GLN A 780 18.80 15.07 1.14
N ASN A 781 18.78 14.43 2.31
CA ASN A 781 18.45 15.12 3.55
C ASN A 781 19.41 14.73 4.67
N ILE A 782 19.71 15.70 5.53
CA ILE A 782 20.65 15.56 6.65
C ILE A 782 19.94 16.07 7.91
N GLY A 783 19.96 15.28 8.98
CA GLY A 783 19.23 15.60 10.19
C GLY A 783 19.86 15.07 11.45
N LEU A 784 19.30 15.58 12.54
CA LEU A 784 19.62 15.19 13.90
C LEU A 784 18.39 14.60 14.57
N ARG A 785 18.55 13.49 15.29
CA ARG A 785 17.52 12.86 16.09
C ARG A 785 18.00 12.74 17.54
N PHE A 786 17.13 13.07 18.44
CA PHE A 786 17.33 12.92 19.88
C PHE A 786 16.25 12.05 20.47
N LYS A 787 16.65 11.13 21.34
CA LYS A 787 15.76 10.27 22.12
C LYS A 787 16.06 10.38 23.59
N TYR A 788 15.02 10.22 24.39
CA TYR A 788 15.14 10.11 25.85
C TYR A 788 14.10 9.12 26.38
N THR A 789 14.55 8.22 27.24
CA THR A 789 13.72 7.21 27.90
C THR A 789 13.72 7.48 29.40
N PHE A 790 12.54 7.58 29.98
CA PHE A 790 12.33 7.69 31.42
C PHE A 790 12.03 6.30 31.97
N ARG A 791 12.84 5.83 32.91
CA ARG A 791 12.70 4.54 33.58
C ARG A 791 12.36 4.69 35.03
#